data_d623b6c74c589a765ed7506aaae9577a
#
_entry.id   d623b6c74c589a765ed7506aaae9577a
#
_cell.length_a   1.000
_cell.length_b   1.000
_cell.length_c   1.000
_cell.angle_alpha   90.00
_cell.angle_beta   90.00
_cell.angle_gamma   90.00
#
_symmetry.space_group_name_H-M   'P 1'
#
loop_
_entity.id
_entity.type
_entity.pdbx_description
1 polymer ?
#
loop_
_entity_poly.entity_id
_entity_poly.type
_entity_poly.pdbx_seq_one_letter_code
_entity_poly.pdbx_strand_id
1 'polypeptide(L)'
;MIRVVVALLVLGTALVVPVAPASAAGKFNYGEALQKAVWFYDAQRSGALPAGNRVSWRGPSALGDGKDVGLDLTGGFYDAGDHVKFGLPFEFSMSMLAWGALENRAAYQNSGQWAPLLSNLRWGADWLIKAHPQPDVLYGQVGKGDDDHKWWGPAETMTMARPAYRIDDSCPGSDLAGEAAAQMAASSLVFKTDDPTYAATLLTHAKQLYSFADNHRGAYSNCITDAQNFYKSWSGYQDELVWGAIWLYKATGDASYLTKARTEYEKLSTEPQTTTRSYRWTLAWDDKSYGAYVLLAQLTGDAEYITDANRWLDWWTTGVNGQRVPYSPGGQAVLDQWGSLRYAANTAFVALTYADWLRATDPTRATTYHDFGVRQINYALGDNPRGASFEVGFGVNPPRNPHHRTAHGSWADNINEPAQSRHILYGALVGGPTTANDAYADDRTNYTMNEVALDYNAGFTSALARLYGEYGGTPLAAFPAQETPDGPEILAQGALNQPDGGTFTEVKAYVINKSAWPARTFTGSLRYYFTLDGATTPVQISVTSAYNQCDAPTVHQFSGQVYYAEVSCSGGVAPGGQSRYRKEVQFRISSTGTWDPANDWSHTGLAPSGTAPADNPHLVLTQGSTVVWGSEPGQSTGDTTPPSAPTGVTATAGSTSVDLTWTAATDDVGVVGYDVLNSAGAAVGSTTSTSYQVTGLTPGTAYTFSVRARDAAGNQSPASSPVSVTTTTGGGSGTLAVQQRSGSGVTDNQIRTGLQIVNRGSTSIGLNGVTARYWFTGDAANPGYQIWCDYAVVGCGNVTLRVVKLGTPRPGADAYVEVAFAGGTLAPGATTGEVQIRVAKADWSPFNQADDYSYRTAASFTDLATATAYQSGTLAWGTEP
;
A
#
# COMPACT_ATOMS: atom_id res chain seq x y z
N MET A 1 -72.05 -27.02 -44.82
CA MET A 1 -70.58 -27.01 -44.83
C MET A 1 -70.15 -25.80 -43.99
N ILE A 2 -69.86 -26.01 -42.74
CA ILE A 2 -69.39 -24.98 -41.78
C ILE A 2 -67.89 -25.16 -41.59
N ARG A 3 -67.15 -24.12 -41.94
CA ARG A 3 -65.69 -24.06 -41.66
C ARG A 3 -65.48 -23.49 -40.26
N VAL A 4 -64.88 -24.28 -39.35
CA VAL A 4 -64.41 -23.87 -38.04
C VAL A 4 -63.00 -23.29 -38.22
N VAL A 5 -62.77 -22.02 -37.80
CA VAL A 5 -61.46 -21.42 -37.66
C VAL A 5 -61.04 -21.56 -36.21
N VAL A 6 -59.93 -22.29 -36.02
CA VAL A 6 -59.29 -22.42 -34.72
C VAL A 6 -58.24 -21.31 -34.60
N ALA A 7 -58.44 -20.36 -33.69
CA ALA A 7 -57.41 -19.33 -33.37
C ALA A 7 -56.48 -19.90 -32.30
N LEU A 8 -55.20 -20.05 -32.57
CA LEU A 8 -54.15 -20.34 -31.57
C LEU A 8 -53.77 -19.04 -30.86
N LEU A 9 -54.06 -18.97 -29.59
CA LEU A 9 -53.48 -17.97 -28.69
C LEU A 9 -52.10 -18.46 -28.27
N VAL A 10 -51.05 -17.72 -28.67
CA VAL A 10 -49.70 -17.86 -28.19
C VAL A 10 -49.55 -16.99 -26.92
N LEU A 11 -49.57 -17.58 -25.76
CA LEU A 11 -49.12 -16.89 -24.50
C LEU A 11 -47.61 -16.76 -24.49
N GLY A 12 -47.14 -15.54 -24.74
CA GLY A 12 -45.77 -15.16 -24.50
C GLY A 12 -45.51 -14.98 -23.00
N THR A 13 -44.84 -15.94 -22.37
CA THR A 13 -44.27 -15.74 -21.02
C THR A 13 -43.07 -14.82 -21.12
N ALA A 14 -43.24 -13.55 -20.73
CA ALA A 14 -42.10 -12.66 -20.51
C ALA A 14 -41.31 -13.16 -19.30
N LEU A 15 -40.11 -13.67 -19.55
CA LEU A 15 -39.09 -13.88 -18.49
C LEU A 15 -38.73 -12.51 -17.92
N VAL A 16 -39.26 -12.20 -16.74
CA VAL A 16 -38.75 -11.10 -15.92
C VAL A 16 -37.43 -11.58 -15.33
N VAL A 17 -36.31 -11.14 -15.95
CA VAL A 17 -35.01 -11.27 -15.35
C VAL A 17 -34.98 -10.29 -14.18
N PRO A 18 -34.76 -10.74 -12.93
CA PRO A 18 -34.61 -9.82 -11.81
C PRO A 18 -33.38 -8.96 -12.06
N VAL A 19 -33.56 -7.66 -12.26
CA VAL A 19 -32.49 -6.68 -12.22
C VAL A 19 -32.02 -6.64 -10.78
N ALA A 20 -30.79 -7.09 -10.54
CA ALA A 20 -30.16 -6.93 -9.22
C ALA A 20 -30.21 -5.44 -8.85
N PRO A 21 -30.55 -5.08 -7.59
CA PRO A 21 -30.51 -3.70 -7.16
C PRO A 21 -29.10 -3.15 -7.38
N ALA A 22 -29.00 -1.95 -7.97
CA ALA A 22 -27.74 -1.26 -8.10
C ALA A 22 -27.13 -1.13 -6.69
N SER A 23 -25.94 -1.72 -6.50
CA SER A 23 -25.18 -1.60 -5.26
C SER A 23 -24.98 -0.11 -4.96
N ALA A 24 -25.23 0.32 -3.72
CA ALA A 24 -24.88 1.66 -3.28
C ALA A 24 -23.37 1.84 -3.49
N ALA A 25 -22.94 2.95 -4.10
CA ALA A 25 -21.52 3.22 -4.32
C ALA A 25 -20.79 3.23 -2.97
N GLY A 26 -19.72 2.47 -2.85
CA GLY A 26 -18.90 2.44 -1.65
C GLY A 26 -18.21 3.78 -1.39
N LYS A 27 -17.90 4.06 -0.14
CA LYS A 27 -17.20 5.30 0.25
C LYS A 27 -15.77 5.36 -0.28
N PHE A 28 -15.13 4.20 -0.47
CA PHE A 28 -13.75 4.06 -0.92
C PHE A 28 -13.64 3.13 -2.14
N ASN A 29 -12.49 3.17 -2.80
CA ASN A 29 -12.15 2.22 -3.86
C ASN A 29 -11.63 0.91 -3.25
N TYR A 30 -12.55 0.03 -2.83
CA TYR A 30 -12.18 -1.26 -2.21
C TYR A 30 -11.43 -2.18 -3.17
N GLY A 31 -11.59 -2.02 -4.48
CA GLY A 31 -10.82 -2.79 -5.48
C GLY A 31 -9.33 -2.47 -5.45
N GLU A 32 -8.97 -1.20 -5.32
CA GLU A 32 -7.59 -0.74 -5.18
C GLU A 32 -7.00 -1.14 -3.82
N ALA A 33 -7.76 -0.94 -2.72
CA ALA A 33 -7.31 -1.32 -1.39
C ALA A 33 -7.04 -2.84 -1.31
N LEU A 34 -7.97 -3.67 -1.79
CA LEU A 34 -7.80 -5.11 -1.84
C LEU A 34 -6.58 -5.53 -2.69
N GLN A 35 -6.37 -4.89 -3.84
CA GLN A 35 -5.23 -5.17 -4.71
C GLN A 35 -3.90 -4.91 -3.98
N LYS A 36 -3.80 -3.81 -3.24
CA LYS A 36 -2.63 -3.43 -2.46
C LYS A 36 -2.45 -4.34 -1.25
N ALA A 37 -3.51 -4.64 -0.50
CA ALA A 37 -3.46 -5.53 0.65
C ALA A 37 -3.00 -6.96 0.28
N VAL A 38 -3.40 -7.49 -0.88
CA VAL A 38 -2.88 -8.77 -1.40
C VAL A 38 -1.40 -8.67 -1.81
N TRP A 39 -0.97 -7.52 -2.36
CA TRP A 39 0.43 -7.31 -2.75
C TRP A 39 1.38 -7.23 -1.56
N PHE A 40 0.93 -6.78 -0.39
CA PHE A 40 1.73 -6.74 0.83
C PHE A 40 2.39 -8.10 1.12
N TYR A 41 1.65 -9.21 0.94
CA TYR A 41 2.19 -10.55 1.16
C TYR A 41 3.32 -10.91 0.19
N ASP A 42 3.29 -10.43 -1.06
CA ASP A 42 4.42 -10.63 -1.98
C ASP A 42 5.70 -9.95 -1.47
N ALA A 43 5.58 -8.79 -0.80
CA ALA A 43 6.71 -8.09 -0.22
C ALA A 43 7.31 -8.80 1.01
N GLN A 44 6.52 -9.61 1.71
CA GLN A 44 6.94 -10.38 2.89
C GLN A 44 7.61 -11.71 2.54
N ARG A 45 7.62 -12.14 1.28
CA ARG A 45 8.19 -13.44 0.87
C ARG A 45 9.66 -13.55 1.21
N SER A 46 10.07 -14.71 1.74
CA SER A 46 11.44 -15.15 1.99
C SER A 46 11.84 -16.21 0.97
N GLY A 47 13.14 -16.48 0.82
CA GLY A 47 13.67 -17.53 -0.06
C GLY A 47 14.03 -17.04 -1.46
N ALA A 48 14.12 -17.98 -2.40
CA ALA A 48 14.29 -17.72 -3.83
C ALA A 48 12.95 -17.25 -4.41
N LEU A 49 12.82 -15.96 -4.66
CA LEU A 49 11.57 -15.38 -5.17
C LEU A 49 11.25 -15.90 -6.58
N PRO A 50 9.96 -16.07 -6.93
CA PRO A 50 9.55 -16.56 -8.25
C PRO A 50 9.91 -15.54 -9.35
N ALA A 51 10.13 -16.00 -10.57
CA ALA A 51 10.48 -15.15 -11.71
C ALA A 51 9.42 -14.05 -11.99
N GLY A 52 8.16 -14.28 -11.62
CA GLY A 52 7.07 -13.30 -11.70
C GLY A 52 6.85 -12.48 -10.42
N ASN A 53 7.85 -12.37 -9.55
CA ASN A 53 7.72 -11.54 -8.34
C ASN A 53 7.36 -10.10 -8.70
N ARG A 54 6.26 -9.60 -8.09
CA ARG A 54 5.71 -8.27 -8.40
C ARG A 54 6.41 -7.13 -7.64
N VAL A 55 7.30 -7.45 -6.69
CA VAL A 55 8.00 -6.47 -5.85
C VAL A 55 9.40 -6.26 -6.39
N SER A 56 9.59 -5.23 -7.20
CA SER A 56 10.83 -4.98 -7.94
C SER A 56 12.05 -4.73 -7.06
N TRP A 57 11.84 -4.24 -5.84
CA TRP A 57 12.89 -3.95 -4.87
C TRP A 57 13.21 -5.13 -3.93
N ARG A 58 12.51 -6.28 -4.06
CA ARG A 58 12.85 -7.50 -3.33
C ARG A 58 13.68 -8.43 -4.18
N GLY A 59 14.70 -9.03 -3.54
CA GLY A 59 15.56 -10.06 -4.06
C GLY A 59 15.51 -11.36 -3.25
N PRO A 60 16.19 -12.42 -3.73
CA PRO A 60 16.36 -13.65 -2.96
C PRO A 60 17.02 -13.38 -1.62
N SER A 61 16.50 -14.00 -0.54
CA SER A 61 16.99 -13.82 0.82
C SER A 61 16.81 -15.09 1.65
N ALA A 62 17.52 -15.24 2.74
CA ALA A 62 17.43 -16.40 3.64
C ALA A 62 17.57 -17.76 2.93
N LEU A 63 18.44 -17.83 1.92
CA LEU A 63 18.68 -19.04 1.10
C LEU A 63 19.39 -20.17 1.86
N GLY A 64 19.77 -19.93 3.10
CA GLY A 64 20.41 -20.91 3.98
C GLY A 64 19.50 -21.47 5.06
N ASP A 65 18.23 -21.06 5.12
CA ASP A 65 17.30 -21.48 6.16
C ASP A 65 17.13 -23.02 6.18
N GLY A 66 17.25 -23.61 7.36
CA GLY A 66 17.17 -25.04 7.58
C GLY A 66 18.47 -25.82 7.39
N LYS A 67 19.56 -25.21 6.92
CA LYS A 67 20.86 -25.90 6.78
C LYS A 67 21.42 -26.41 8.10
N ASP A 68 21.17 -25.71 9.19
CA ASP A 68 21.58 -26.08 10.56
C ASP A 68 20.94 -27.37 11.03
N VAL A 69 19.78 -27.73 10.50
CA VAL A 69 19.03 -28.96 10.83
C VAL A 69 18.99 -29.95 9.67
N GLY A 70 19.70 -29.69 8.57
CA GLY A 70 19.81 -30.58 7.41
C GLY A 70 18.56 -30.62 6.52
N LEU A 71 17.73 -29.58 6.57
CA LEU A 71 16.48 -29.44 5.81
C LEU A 71 16.53 -28.22 4.88
N ASP A 72 15.63 -28.20 3.90
CA ASP A 72 15.29 -26.99 3.16
C ASP A 72 14.07 -26.31 3.80
N LEU A 73 14.32 -25.23 4.56
CA LEU A 73 13.29 -24.38 5.13
C LEU A 73 13.25 -22.99 4.44
N THR A 74 13.76 -22.92 3.21
CA THR A 74 13.65 -21.70 2.38
C THR A 74 12.21 -21.50 1.90
N GLY A 75 11.81 -20.25 1.67
CA GLY A 75 10.44 -19.90 1.35
C GLY A 75 9.67 -19.39 2.57
N GLY A 76 8.35 -19.39 2.50
CA GLY A 76 7.50 -18.79 3.53
C GLY A 76 7.60 -17.26 3.57
N PHE A 77 7.18 -16.68 4.67
CA PHE A 77 7.10 -15.23 4.83
C PHE A 77 7.89 -14.79 6.06
N TYR A 78 8.44 -13.59 6.01
CA TYR A 78 8.83 -12.84 7.18
C TYR A 78 7.57 -12.33 7.89
N ASP A 79 7.63 -12.26 9.21
CA ASP A 79 6.45 -12.00 10.04
C ASP A 79 5.94 -10.58 9.91
N ALA A 80 6.80 -9.62 10.20
CA ALA A 80 6.44 -8.20 10.31
C ALA A 80 7.43 -7.32 9.53
N GLY A 81 7.97 -6.28 10.17
CA GLY A 81 9.07 -5.50 9.62
C GLY A 81 10.45 -6.09 9.86
N ASP A 82 10.53 -7.20 10.56
CA ASP A 82 11.70 -8.02 10.84
C ASP A 82 11.92 -9.12 9.78
N HIS A 83 12.85 -10.04 10.04
CA HIS A 83 13.18 -11.13 9.14
C HIS A 83 13.05 -12.52 9.79
N VAL A 84 12.39 -12.62 10.94
CA VAL A 84 12.08 -13.91 11.55
C VAL A 84 10.87 -14.53 10.85
N LYS A 85 10.84 -15.84 10.75
CA LYS A 85 9.66 -16.61 10.41
C LYS A 85 9.06 -17.16 11.70
N PHE A 86 8.01 -16.52 12.22
CA PHE A 86 7.26 -17.00 13.37
C PHE A 86 6.03 -17.79 12.89
N GLY A 87 6.00 -19.10 13.17
CA GLY A 87 4.97 -19.99 12.66
C GLY A 87 3.56 -19.62 13.10
N LEU A 88 3.33 -19.40 14.39
CA LEU A 88 1.97 -19.19 14.92
C LEU A 88 1.22 -18.00 14.29
N PRO A 89 1.78 -16.77 14.22
CA PRO A 89 1.11 -15.65 13.55
C PRO A 89 1.07 -15.81 12.02
N PHE A 90 2.07 -16.45 11.43
CA PHE A 90 2.08 -16.74 10.00
C PHE A 90 0.97 -17.71 9.60
N GLU A 91 0.82 -18.83 10.30
CA GLU A 91 -0.19 -19.84 10.03
C GLU A 91 -1.60 -19.29 10.27
N PHE A 92 -1.80 -18.51 11.34
CA PHE A 92 -3.03 -17.75 11.58
C PHE A 92 -3.37 -16.83 10.40
N SER A 93 -2.39 -16.09 9.90
CA SER A 93 -2.61 -15.17 8.78
C SER A 93 -3.06 -15.91 7.53
N MET A 94 -2.45 -17.06 7.23
CA MET A 94 -2.84 -17.87 6.08
C MET A 94 -4.19 -18.54 6.26
N SER A 95 -4.56 -18.99 7.46
CA SER A 95 -5.89 -19.55 7.74
C SER A 95 -6.99 -18.50 7.57
N MET A 96 -6.74 -17.26 8.02
CA MET A 96 -7.65 -16.12 7.84
C MET A 96 -7.82 -15.73 6.38
N LEU A 97 -6.72 -15.69 5.58
CA LEU A 97 -6.80 -15.43 4.15
C LEU A 97 -7.55 -16.54 3.41
N ALA A 98 -7.33 -17.80 3.80
CA ALA A 98 -8.06 -18.95 3.25
C ALA A 98 -9.56 -18.87 3.59
N TRP A 99 -9.91 -18.46 4.81
CA TRP A 99 -11.30 -18.23 5.19
C TRP A 99 -11.92 -17.11 4.34
N GLY A 100 -11.25 -15.97 4.22
CA GLY A 100 -11.67 -14.87 3.36
C GLY A 100 -11.86 -15.28 1.90
N ALA A 101 -10.96 -16.14 1.37
CA ALA A 101 -11.04 -16.70 0.03
C ALA A 101 -12.29 -17.59 -0.17
N LEU A 102 -12.64 -18.40 0.84
CA LEU A 102 -13.79 -19.28 0.79
C LEU A 102 -15.10 -18.49 0.83
N GLU A 103 -15.18 -17.49 1.70
CA GLU A 103 -16.39 -16.65 1.85
C GLU A 103 -16.59 -15.70 0.65
N ASN A 104 -15.51 -15.19 0.06
CA ASN A 104 -15.56 -14.09 -0.91
C ASN A 104 -14.89 -14.43 -2.26
N ARG A 105 -14.93 -15.70 -2.69
CA ARG A 105 -14.26 -16.16 -3.92
C ARG A 105 -14.58 -15.28 -5.13
N ALA A 106 -15.86 -14.99 -5.36
CA ALA A 106 -16.30 -14.17 -6.48
C ALA A 106 -15.73 -12.74 -6.44
N ALA A 107 -15.59 -12.15 -5.25
CA ALA A 107 -15.01 -10.83 -5.07
C ALA A 107 -13.51 -10.81 -5.47
N TYR A 108 -12.75 -11.80 -5.03
CA TYR A 108 -11.35 -11.94 -5.44
C TYR A 108 -11.20 -12.20 -6.95
N GLN A 109 -12.10 -13.00 -7.54
CA GLN A 109 -12.10 -13.24 -8.99
C GLN A 109 -12.43 -11.98 -9.78
N ASN A 110 -13.49 -11.28 -9.40
CA ASN A 110 -13.97 -10.08 -10.10
C ASN A 110 -13.02 -8.89 -9.95
N SER A 111 -12.27 -8.80 -8.84
CA SER A 111 -11.22 -7.79 -8.65
C SER A 111 -9.88 -8.16 -9.32
N GLY A 112 -9.76 -9.35 -9.91
CA GLY A 112 -8.50 -9.86 -10.46
C GLY A 112 -7.48 -10.29 -9.40
N GLN A 113 -7.88 -10.39 -8.13
CA GLN A 113 -6.97 -10.74 -7.03
C GLN A 113 -6.96 -12.23 -6.68
N TRP A 114 -7.73 -13.07 -7.39
CA TRP A 114 -7.78 -14.52 -7.11
C TRP A 114 -6.42 -15.21 -7.35
N ALA A 115 -5.81 -15.01 -8.50
CA ALA A 115 -4.53 -15.65 -8.82
C ALA A 115 -3.38 -15.15 -7.91
N PRO A 116 -3.22 -13.83 -7.61
CA PRO A 116 -2.28 -13.35 -6.59
C PRO A 116 -2.51 -13.95 -5.20
N LEU A 117 -3.76 -14.04 -4.76
CA LEU A 117 -4.09 -14.64 -3.46
C LEU A 117 -3.72 -16.13 -3.41
N LEU A 118 -4.08 -16.90 -4.45
CA LEU A 118 -3.68 -18.31 -4.56
C LEU A 118 -2.15 -18.47 -4.54
N SER A 119 -1.42 -17.58 -5.21
CA SER A 119 0.04 -17.58 -5.19
C SER A 119 0.60 -17.39 -3.77
N ASN A 120 0.01 -16.49 -2.98
CA ASN A 120 0.43 -16.26 -1.60
C ASN A 120 0.05 -17.42 -0.67
N LEU A 121 -1.16 -17.96 -0.78
CA LEU A 121 -1.57 -19.13 -0.01
C LEU A 121 -0.70 -20.36 -0.32
N ARG A 122 -0.35 -20.56 -1.60
CA ARG A 122 0.56 -21.64 -2.01
C ARG A 122 1.96 -21.42 -1.44
N TRP A 123 2.48 -20.18 -1.52
CA TRP A 123 3.82 -19.86 -1.00
C TRP A 123 3.95 -20.21 0.50
N GLY A 124 2.93 -19.89 1.27
CA GLY A 124 2.88 -20.23 2.69
C GLY A 124 2.73 -21.72 2.93
N ALA A 125 1.80 -22.39 2.25
CA ALA A 125 1.54 -23.81 2.43
C ALA A 125 2.72 -24.68 1.94
N ASP A 126 3.42 -24.30 0.87
CA ASP A 126 4.63 -25.00 0.39
C ASP A 126 5.75 -24.95 1.43
N TRP A 127 5.91 -23.80 2.13
CA TRP A 127 6.85 -23.72 3.23
C TRP A 127 6.46 -24.62 4.40
N LEU A 128 5.17 -24.63 4.78
CA LEU A 128 4.68 -25.45 5.88
C LEU A 128 4.80 -26.95 5.57
N ILE A 129 4.66 -27.38 4.31
CA ILE A 129 4.96 -28.75 3.90
C ILE A 129 6.42 -29.11 4.19
N LYS A 130 7.37 -28.22 3.89
CA LYS A 130 8.79 -28.42 4.20
C LYS A 130 9.07 -28.42 5.71
N ALA A 131 8.35 -27.54 6.44
CA ALA A 131 8.48 -27.40 7.90
C ALA A 131 7.88 -28.58 8.67
N HIS A 132 7.04 -29.41 8.03
CA HIS A 132 6.39 -30.60 8.56
C HIS A 132 6.91 -31.90 7.88
N PRO A 133 8.18 -32.28 8.15
CA PRO A 133 8.83 -33.41 7.45
C PRO A 133 8.35 -34.79 7.93
N GLN A 134 7.75 -34.88 9.12
CA GLN A 134 7.23 -36.11 9.72
C GLN A 134 5.92 -35.79 10.47
N PRO A 135 5.02 -36.80 10.68
CA PRO A 135 3.70 -36.58 11.27
C PRO A 135 3.70 -35.84 12.62
N ASP A 136 4.70 -36.07 13.45
CA ASP A 136 4.80 -35.49 14.79
C ASP A 136 6.05 -34.57 14.93
N VAL A 137 6.47 -33.92 13.84
CA VAL A 137 7.57 -32.94 13.82
C VAL A 137 7.17 -31.72 13.04
N LEU A 138 7.21 -30.54 13.66
CA LEU A 138 6.95 -29.26 13.00
C LEU A 138 8.02 -28.23 13.38
N TYR A 139 8.65 -27.62 12.37
CA TYR A 139 9.52 -26.48 12.54
C TYR A 139 8.67 -25.21 12.58
N GLY A 140 8.57 -24.58 13.75
CA GLY A 140 7.67 -23.47 14.03
C GLY A 140 8.32 -22.09 14.01
N GLN A 141 9.67 -22.03 13.90
CA GLN A 141 10.37 -20.75 13.81
C GLN A 141 11.71 -20.91 13.08
N VAL A 142 12.06 -19.91 12.25
CA VAL A 142 13.40 -19.81 11.64
C VAL A 142 13.91 -18.37 11.81
N GLY A 143 15.10 -18.25 12.39
CA GLY A 143 15.68 -16.99 12.87
C GLY A 143 15.47 -16.84 14.37
N LYS A 144 16.35 -16.09 15.01
CA LYS A 144 16.29 -15.78 16.43
C LYS A 144 15.91 -14.32 16.62
N GLY A 145 14.81 -14.06 17.33
CA GLY A 145 14.22 -12.74 17.46
C GLY A 145 15.18 -11.68 17.97
N ASP A 146 15.86 -11.91 19.11
CA ASP A 146 16.79 -10.94 19.69
C ASP A 146 17.98 -10.59 18.78
N ASP A 147 18.45 -11.50 17.94
CA ASP A 147 19.56 -11.24 17.04
C ASP A 147 19.09 -10.56 15.75
N ASP A 148 17.90 -10.90 15.26
CA ASP A 148 17.25 -10.22 14.14
C ASP A 148 16.92 -8.76 14.50
N HIS A 149 16.37 -8.52 15.67
CA HIS A 149 15.93 -7.17 16.09
C HIS A 149 17.09 -6.20 16.32
N LYS A 150 18.33 -6.66 16.39
CA LYS A 150 19.53 -5.78 16.36
C LYS A 150 19.90 -5.32 14.97
N TRP A 151 19.40 -5.99 13.94
CA TRP A 151 19.67 -5.70 12.54
C TRP A 151 18.63 -4.77 11.95
N TRP A 152 19.06 -3.63 11.37
CA TRP A 152 18.17 -2.70 10.69
C TRP A 152 18.61 -2.49 9.22
N GLY A 153 18.67 -3.56 8.47
CA GLY A 153 19.07 -3.59 7.07
C GLY A 153 18.13 -4.44 6.22
N PRO A 154 18.36 -4.50 4.91
CA PRO A 154 17.53 -5.29 4.00
C PRO A 154 17.76 -6.80 4.16
N ALA A 155 16.70 -7.57 3.93
CA ALA A 155 16.71 -9.04 4.04
C ALA A 155 17.76 -9.71 3.14
N GLU A 156 18.04 -9.14 1.99
CA GLU A 156 18.92 -9.68 0.95
C GLU A 156 20.39 -9.71 1.38
N THR A 157 20.76 -8.90 2.37
CA THR A 157 22.16 -8.77 2.82
C THR A 157 22.36 -9.07 4.32
N MET A 158 21.33 -9.57 4.99
CA MET A 158 21.45 -10.00 6.40
C MET A 158 22.49 -11.11 6.57
N THR A 159 23.15 -11.13 7.74
CA THR A 159 24.24 -12.06 8.03
C THR A 159 24.13 -12.77 9.37
N MET A 160 23.12 -12.42 10.18
CA MET A 160 22.90 -13.10 11.45
C MET A 160 22.59 -14.60 11.25
N ALA A 161 22.92 -15.39 12.24
CA ALA A 161 22.55 -16.79 12.26
C ALA A 161 21.00 -16.93 12.28
N ARG A 162 20.51 -17.90 11.55
CA ARG A 162 19.08 -18.18 11.44
C ARG A 162 18.78 -19.62 11.85
N PRO A 163 18.82 -19.90 13.17
CA PRO A 163 18.54 -21.26 13.65
C PRO A 163 17.07 -21.63 13.37
N ALA A 164 16.84 -22.91 13.12
CA ALA A 164 15.51 -23.47 12.98
C ALA A 164 15.10 -24.16 14.30
N TYR A 165 13.88 -23.83 14.78
CA TYR A 165 13.32 -24.36 16.01
C TYR A 165 12.12 -25.24 15.71
N ARG A 166 11.98 -26.34 16.44
CA ARG A 166 10.92 -27.33 16.20
C ARG A 166 10.15 -27.67 17.47
N ILE A 167 8.98 -28.25 17.27
CA ILE A 167 8.23 -29.05 18.23
C ILE A 167 8.19 -30.50 17.74
N ASP A 168 8.12 -31.45 18.65
CA ASP A 168 8.00 -32.88 18.40
C ASP A 168 7.25 -33.57 19.56
N ASP A 169 7.11 -34.91 19.50
CA ASP A 169 6.39 -35.68 20.51
C ASP A 169 7.02 -35.57 21.91
N SER A 170 8.32 -35.31 22.00
CA SER A 170 9.03 -35.12 23.25
C SER A 170 8.92 -33.70 23.83
N CYS A 171 8.65 -32.73 22.98
CA CYS A 171 8.46 -31.33 23.33
C CYS A 171 7.35 -30.72 22.45
N PRO A 172 6.07 -30.92 22.78
CA PRO A 172 4.93 -30.60 21.92
C PRO A 172 4.51 -29.15 21.93
N GLY A 173 3.69 -28.78 20.94
CA GLY A 173 3.08 -27.48 20.81
C GLY A 173 1.72 -27.58 20.10
N SER A 174 0.66 -27.80 20.87
CA SER A 174 -0.69 -27.98 20.33
C SER A 174 -1.28 -26.71 19.75
N ASP A 175 -0.86 -25.54 20.26
CA ASP A 175 -1.17 -24.22 19.73
C ASP A 175 -0.65 -24.09 18.29
N LEU A 176 0.64 -24.26 18.09
CA LEU A 176 1.27 -24.17 16.78
C LEU A 176 0.78 -25.27 15.81
N ALA A 177 0.77 -26.54 16.24
CA ALA A 177 0.37 -27.65 15.37
C ALA A 177 -1.15 -27.62 15.04
N GLY A 178 -1.98 -27.14 15.97
CA GLY A 178 -3.41 -26.97 15.76
C GLY A 178 -3.74 -25.86 14.75
N GLU A 179 -3.05 -24.72 14.83
CA GLU A 179 -3.18 -23.65 13.83
C GLU A 179 -2.66 -24.07 12.46
N ALA A 180 -1.50 -24.75 12.41
CA ALA A 180 -0.95 -25.30 11.18
C ALA A 180 -1.93 -26.29 10.52
N ALA A 181 -2.61 -27.12 11.30
CA ALA A 181 -3.66 -28.02 10.82
C ALA A 181 -4.85 -27.24 10.24
N ALA A 182 -5.29 -26.18 10.90
CA ALA A 182 -6.37 -25.30 10.43
C ALA A 182 -6.00 -24.61 9.11
N GLN A 183 -4.79 -24.04 9.03
CA GLN A 183 -4.28 -23.39 7.82
C GLN A 183 -4.26 -24.37 6.63
N MET A 184 -3.71 -25.58 6.82
CA MET A 184 -3.63 -26.61 5.77
C MET A 184 -5.03 -27.09 5.36
N ALA A 185 -5.95 -27.31 6.31
CA ALA A 185 -7.32 -27.73 6.02
C ALA A 185 -8.10 -26.63 5.28
N ALA A 186 -8.03 -25.38 5.70
CA ALA A 186 -8.67 -24.25 5.03
C ALA A 186 -8.12 -24.04 3.62
N SER A 187 -6.78 -24.07 3.46
CA SER A 187 -6.13 -23.98 2.15
C SER A 187 -6.51 -25.15 1.23
N SER A 188 -6.68 -26.38 1.76
CA SER A 188 -7.14 -27.52 0.97
C SER A 188 -8.50 -27.27 0.34
N LEU A 189 -9.40 -26.60 1.04
CA LEU A 189 -10.72 -26.21 0.52
C LEU A 189 -10.61 -25.16 -0.59
N VAL A 190 -9.72 -24.19 -0.43
CA VAL A 190 -9.49 -23.15 -1.44
C VAL A 190 -8.98 -23.76 -2.75
N PHE A 191 -7.99 -24.68 -2.67
CA PHE A 191 -7.37 -25.32 -3.83
C PHE A 191 -8.19 -26.47 -4.41
N LYS A 192 -9.23 -26.93 -3.73
CA LYS A 192 -10.00 -28.14 -4.12
C LYS A 192 -10.45 -28.15 -5.58
N THR A 193 -10.85 -27.00 -6.11
CA THR A 193 -11.32 -26.88 -7.49
C THR A 193 -10.18 -26.61 -8.47
N ASP A 194 -9.21 -25.78 -8.07
CA ASP A 194 -8.15 -25.29 -8.98
C ASP A 194 -6.97 -26.28 -9.06
N ASP A 195 -6.68 -27.02 -7.98
CA ASP A 195 -5.61 -28.03 -7.90
C ASP A 195 -5.97 -29.13 -6.87
N PRO A 196 -6.81 -30.09 -7.27
CA PRO A 196 -7.30 -31.14 -6.34
C PRO A 196 -6.19 -32.05 -5.82
N THR A 197 -5.10 -32.25 -6.57
CA THR A 197 -3.95 -33.05 -6.11
C THR A 197 -3.22 -32.34 -4.99
N TYR A 198 -2.96 -31.05 -5.14
CA TYR A 198 -2.37 -30.23 -4.11
C TYR A 198 -3.27 -30.14 -2.85
N ALA A 199 -4.56 -29.94 -3.07
CA ALA A 199 -5.56 -29.94 -1.98
C ALA A 199 -5.54 -31.24 -1.15
N ALA A 200 -5.38 -32.41 -1.80
CA ALA A 200 -5.25 -33.69 -1.12
C ALA A 200 -3.96 -33.80 -0.30
N THR A 201 -2.86 -33.27 -0.81
CA THR A 201 -1.58 -33.18 -0.07
C THR A 201 -1.74 -32.32 1.18
N LEU A 202 -2.30 -31.11 1.05
CA LEU A 202 -2.55 -30.22 2.20
C LEU A 202 -3.45 -30.89 3.26
N LEU A 203 -4.50 -31.57 2.82
CA LEU A 203 -5.40 -32.25 3.73
C LEU A 203 -4.74 -33.42 4.48
N THR A 204 -3.76 -34.08 3.85
CA THR A 204 -2.95 -35.12 4.50
C THR A 204 -2.10 -34.53 5.64
N HIS A 205 -1.40 -33.44 5.36
CA HIS A 205 -0.62 -32.71 6.38
C HIS A 205 -1.53 -32.17 7.50
N ALA A 206 -2.69 -31.60 7.16
CA ALA A 206 -3.65 -31.10 8.13
C ALA A 206 -4.09 -32.17 9.13
N LYS A 207 -4.39 -33.39 8.66
CA LYS A 207 -4.79 -34.53 9.51
C LYS A 207 -3.67 -34.96 10.43
N GLN A 208 -2.43 -35.02 9.93
CA GLN A 208 -1.26 -35.39 10.72
C GLN A 208 -0.96 -34.35 11.78
N LEU A 209 -0.92 -33.08 11.42
CA LEU A 209 -0.69 -31.98 12.35
C LEU A 209 -1.76 -31.92 13.46
N TYR A 210 -3.02 -32.12 13.12
CA TYR A 210 -4.09 -32.17 14.12
C TYR A 210 -3.97 -33.37 15.04
N SER A 211 -3.62 -34.54 14.49
CA SER A 211 -3.36 -35.75 15.31
C SER A 211 -2.20 -35.51 16.27
N PHE A 212 -1.13 -34.87 15.80
CA PHE A 212 0.00 -34.48 16.63
C PHE A 212 -0.44 -33.51 17.75
N ALA A 213 -1.16 -32.42 17.41
CA ALA A 213 -1.63 -31.43 18.37
C ALA A 213 -2.52 -32.03 19.47
N ASP A 214 -3.38 -32.99 19.11
CA ASP A 214 -4.34 -33.63 20.01
C ASP A 214 -3.72 -34.70 20.89
N ASN A 215 -2.82 -35.53 20.34
CA ASN A 215 -2.21 -36.66 21.05
C ASN A 215 -1.03 -36.21 21.93
N HIS A 216 -0.30 -35.17 21.55
CA HIS A 216 0.88 -34.65 22.26
C HIS A 216 0.62 -33.19 22.66
N ARG A 217 -0.09 -33.01 23.79
CA ARG A 217 -0.57 -31.69 24.20
C ARG A 217 0.47 -30.89 24.96
N GLY A 218 0.69 -29.65 24.56
CA GLY A 218 1.59 -28.71 25.19
C GLY A 218 1.61 -27.36 24.51
N ALA A 219 2.19 -26.36 25.13
CA ALA A 219 2.39 -25.04 24.55
C ALA A 219 3.76 -24.98 23.84
N TYR A 220 3.79 -24.61 22.58
CA TYR A 220 4.99 -24.60 21.76
C TYR A 220 6.11 -23.70 22.30
N SER A 221 5.74 -22.62 22.98
CA SER A 221 6.69 -21.67 23.58
C SER A 221 7.51 -22.28 24.74
N ASN A 222 7.12 -23.46 25.25
CA ASN A 222 7.95 -24.22 26.19
C ASN A 222 9.12 -24.91 25.47
N CYS A 223 8.98 -25.20 24.19
CA CYS A 223 9.98 -25.85 23.34
C CYS A 223 10.77 -24.82 22.53
N ILE A 224 10.08 -23.90 21.89
CA ILE A 224 10.64 -22.77 21.15
C ILE A 224 10.70 -21.56 22.10
N THR A 225 11.68 -21.58 23.00
CA THR A 225 11.76 -20.58 24.09
C THR A 225 12.02 -19.16 23.59
N ASP A 226 12.59 -18.99 22.40
CA ASP A 226 12.74 -17.68 21.77
C ASP A 226 11.37 -17.02 21.54
N ALA A 227 10.34 -17.80 21.20
CA ALA A 227 8.98 -17.30 20.98
C ALA A 227 8.31 -16.74 22.25
N GLN A 228 8.82 -17.04 23.46
CA GLN A 228 8.20 -16.56 24.71
C GLN A 228 8.15 -15.03 24.80
N ASN A 229 9.10 -14.33 24.18
CA ASN A 229 9.19 -12.87 24.23
C ASN A 229 8.41 -12.19 23.09
N PHE A 230 7.93 -12.95 22.10
CA PHE A 230 7.33 -12.44 20.88
C PHE A 230 5.90 -12.96 20.69
N TYR A 231 5.72 -14.26 20.54
CA TYR A 231 4.47 -14.89 20.14
C TYR A 231 4.06 -16.05 21.05
N LYS A 232 4.27 -15.92 22.35
CA LYS A 232 3.71 -16.87 23.31
C LYS A 232 2.18 -16.77 23.27
N SER A 233 1.49 -17.88 23.03
CA SER A 233 0.03 -17.91 23.19
C SER A 233 -0.36 -17.68 24.65
N TRP A 234 -1.17 -16.67 24.90
CA TRP A 234 -1.71 -16.31 26.21
C TRP A 234 -3.03 -17.04 26.52
N SER A 235 -3.77 -17.47 25.49
CA SER A 235 -4.98 -18.30 25.60
C SER A 235 -4.66 -19.75 25.92
N GLY A 236 -3.43 -20.18 25.67
CA GLY A 236 -3.00 -21.59 25.74
C GLY A 236 -3.04 -22.26 24.36
N TYR A 237 -3.62 -23.43 24.26
CA TYR A 237 -3.72 -24.20 23.01
C TYR A 237 -5.11 -24.81 22.81
N GLN A 238 -6.05 -24.51 23.69
CA GLN A 238 -7.34 -25.18 23.69
C GLN A 238 -8.22 -24.71 22.51
N ASP A 239 -8.09 -23.47 22.17
CA ASP A 239 -8.79 -22.82 21.08
C ASP A 239 -8.29 -23.30 19.71
N GLU A 240 -6.98 -23.61 19.55
CA GLU A 240 -6.45 -24.22 18.31
C GLU A 240 -6.92 -25.66 18.13
N LEU A 241 -7.12 -26.41 19.21
CA LEU A 241 -7.71 -27.73 19.11
C LEU A 241 -9.19 -27.67 18.62
N VAL A 242 -9.95 -26.66 19.04
CA VAL A 242 -11.30 -26.41 18.50
C VAL A 242 -11.22 -25.95 17.05
N TRP A 243 -10.36 -25.00 16.78
CA TRP A 243 -10.18 -24.36 15.47
C TRP A 243 -9.75 -25.35 14.39
N GLY A 244 -8.70 -26.13 14.65
CA GLY A 244 -8.21 -27.18 13.75
C GLY A 244 -9.28 -28.25 13.46
N ALA A 245 -10.04 -28.68 14.49
CA ALA A 245 -11.13 -29.62 14.30
C ALA A 245 -12.26 -29.06 13.43
N ILE A 246 -12.64 -27.78 13.60
CA ILE A 246 -13.65 -27.12 12.76
C ILE A 246 -13.22 -27.14 11.30
N TRP A 247 -11.99 -26.71 11.00
CA TRP A 247 -11.51 -26.66 9.63
C TRP A 247 -11.36 -28.06 9.01
N LEU A 248 -10.94 -29.05 9.76
CA LEU A 248 -10.92 -30.43 9.30
C LEU A 248 -12.32 -30.99 9.05
N TYR A 249 -13.30 -30.64 9.88
CA TYR A 249 -14.69 -31.01 9.60
C TYR A 249 -15.18 -30.37 8.30
N LYS A 250 -14.93 -29.07 8.10
CA LYS A 250 -15.28 -28.38 6.84
C LYS A 250 -14.60 -29.02 5.63
N ALA A 251 -13.34 -29.45 5.75
CA ALA A 251 -12.58 -30.03 4.66
C ALA A 251 -12.96 -31.47 4.31
N THR A 252 -13.35 -32.28 5.31
CA THR A 252 -13.59 -33.72 5.16
C THR A 252 -15.05 -34.12 5.18
N GLY A 253 -15.90 -33.39 5.93
CA GLY A 253 -17.26 -33.81 6.27
C GLY A 253 -17.31 -34.93 7.31
N ASP A 254 -16.19 -35.32 7.92
CA ASP A 254 -16.12 -36.38 8.93
C ASP A 254 -16.62 -35.84 10.29
N ALA A 255 -17.77 -36.34 10.71
CA ALA A 255 -18.46 -35.95 11.94
C ALA A 255 -17.64 -36.14 13.21
N SER A 256 -16.59 -36.97 13.18
CA SER A 256 -15.68 -37.14 14.33
C SER A 256 -14.96 -35.84 14.69
N TYR A 257 -14.57 -35.04 13.70
CA TYR A 257 -13.95 -33.73 13.92
C TYR A 257 -14.94 -32.73 14.53
N LEU A 258 -16.20 -32.71 14.10
CA LEU A 258 -17.20 -31.85 14.71
C LEU A 258 -17.47 -32.26 16.17
N THR A 259 -17.52 -33.54 16.44
CA THR A 259 -17.65 -34.07 17.82
C THR A 259 -16.44 -33.63 18.67
N LYS A 260 -15.26 -33.68 18.08
CA LYS A 260 -14.02 -33.23 18.73
C LYS A 260 -14.07 -31.73 19.02
N ALA A 261 -14.43 -30.90 18.02
CA ALA A 261 -14.58 -29.46 18.20
C ALA A 261 -15.53 -29.12 19.36
N ARG A 262 -16.67 -29.78 19.42
CA ARG A 262 -17.65 -29.60 20.52
C ARG A 262 -17.07 -30.00 21.88
N THR A 263 -16.37 -31.13 21.96
CA THR A 263 -15.73 -31.61 23.20
C THR A 263 -14.65 -30.65 23.70
N GLU A 264 -13.81 -30.15 22.81
CA GLU A 264 -12.75 -29.19 23.15
C GLU A 264 -13.30 -27.79 23.44
N TYR A 265 -14.41 -27.39 22.78
CA TYR A 265 -15.12 -26.15 23.05
C TYR A 265 -15.51 -25.97 24.52
N GLU A 266 -15.95 -27.06 25.18
CA GLU A 266 -16.29 -27.03 26.59
C GLU A 266 -15.15 -26.61 27.52
N LYS A 267 -13.93 -26.66 27.03
CA LYS A 267 -12.72 -26.34 27.79
C LYS A 267 -12.16 -24.94 27.48
N LEU A 268 -12.79 -24.20 26.53
CA LEU A 268 -12.42 -22.83 26.22
C LEU A 268 -12.54 -21.93 27.45
N SER A 269 -11.75 -20.88 27.45
CA SER A 269 -11.70 -19.89 28.52
C SER A 269 -13.07 -19.25 28.81
N THR A 270 -13.29 -18.95 30.07
CA THR A 270 -14.50 -18.24 30.54
C THR A 270 -14.11 -16.93 31.21
N GLU A 271 -15.08 -16.00 31.28
CA GLU A 271 -14.92 -14.80 32.10
C GLU A 271 -14.63 -15.18 33.56
N PRO A 272 -13.79 -14.43 34.27
CA PRO A 272 -13.35 -14.78 35.63
C PRO A 272 -14.54 -15.06 36.57
N GLN A 273 -14.46 -16.18 37.26
CA GLN A 273 -15.45 -16.63 38.25
C GLN A 273 -16.86 -16.89 37.67
N THR A 274 -16.98 -17.17 36.40
CA THR A 274 -18.25 -17.46 35.72
C THR A 274 -18.16 -18.73 34.86
N THR A 275 -19.30 -19.17 34.32
CA THR A 275 -19.36 -20.18 33.25
C THR A 275 -19.56 -19.57 31.86
N THR A 276 -19.58 -18.25 31.77
CA THR A 276 -19.74 -17.51 30.51
C THR A 276 -18.45 -17.57 29.71
N ARG A 277 -18.49 -18.00 28.46
CA ARG A 277 -17.33 -17.97 27.57
C ARG A 277 -16.76 -16.57 27.48
N SER A 278 -15.45 -16.46 27.36
CA SER A 278 -14.74 -15.19 27.20
C SER A 278 -15.26 -14.42 26.01
N TYR A 279 -15.51 -13.10 26.16
CA TYR A 279 -16.05 -12.25 25.12
C TYR A 279 -15.39 -10.86 25.04
N ARG A 280 -14.38 -10.60 25.89
CA ARG A 280 -13.73 -9.29 25.99
C ARG A 280 -12.41 -9.19 25.24
N TRP A 281 -12.19 -10.06 24.29
CA TRP A 281 -11.05 -10.07 23.39
C TRP A 281 -11.52 -10.24 21.95
N THR A 282 -10.66 -10.74 21.05
CA THR A 282 -11.03 -11.00 19.65
C THR A 282 -10.22 -12.13 19.05
N LEU A 283 -10.63 -12.56 17.85
CA LEU A 283 -9.87 -13.47 17.00
C LEU A 283 -8.53 -12.85 16.62
N ALA A 284 -7.45 -13.48 17.05
CA ALA A 284 -6.08 -13.07 16.80
C ALA A 284 -5.15 -14.28 16.72
N TRP A 285 -3.87 -14.06 16.48
CA TRP A 285 -2.86 -15.13 16.41
C TRP A 285 -2.77 -15.96 17.68
N ASP A 286 -3.15 -15.43 18.82
CA ASP A 286 -3.08 -16.10 20.13
C ASP A 286 -4.41 -16.65 20.63
N ASP A 287 -5.56 -16.26 20.09
CA ASP A 287 -6.88 -16.73 20.54
C ASP A 287 -7.86 -16.91 19.37
N LYS A 288 -8.21 -18.16 19.10
CA LYS A 288 -9.13 -18.58 18.02
C LYS A 288 -10.55 -18.77 18.50
N SER A 289 -10.83 -18.65 19.82
CA SER A 289 -12.14 -18.92 20.43
C SER A 289 -13.26 -18.18 19.71
N TYR A 290 -13.05 -16.91 19.37
CA TYR A 290 -14.07 -16.03 18.77
C TYR A 290 -14.44 -16.43 17.34
N GLY A 291 -13.48 -16.89 16.56
CA GLY A 291 -13.73 -17.48 15.25
C GLY A 291 -14.45 -18.81 15.36
N ALA A 292 -14.10 -19.62 16.37
CA ALA A 292 -14.76 -20.90 16.64
C ALA A 292 -16.24 -20.70 17.03
N TYR A 293 -16.57 -19.67 17.83
CA TYR A 293 -17.99 -19.36 18.16
C TYR A 293 -18.81 -19.17 16.89
N VAL A 294 -18.31 -18.33 15.98
CA VAL A 294 -19.03 -18.01 14.75
C VAL A 294 -19.11 -19.23 13.82
N LEU A 295 -18.00 -19.93 13.59
CA LEU A 295 -18.02 -21.09 12.70
C LEU A 295 -18.90 -22.24 13.23
N LEU A 296 -18.89 -22.52 14.54
CA LEU A 296 -19.77 -23.53 15.13
C LEU A 296 -21.24 -23.09 15.06
N ALA A 297 -21.55 -21.81 15.31
CA ALA A 297 -22.91 -21.28 15.14
C ALA A 297 -23.40 -21.49 13.70
N GLN A 298 -22.57 -21.18 12.71
CA GLN A 298 -22.91 -21.36 11.29
C GLN A 298 -23.06 -22.83 10.89
N LEU A 299 -22.21 -23.70 11.41
CA LEU A 299 -22.20 -25.12 11.05
C LEU A 299 -23.34 -25.91 11.69
N THR A 300 -23.75 -25.54 12.89
CA THR A 300 -24.66 -26.34 13.69
C THR A 300 -26.04 -25.70 13.90
N GLY A 301 -26.08 -24.37 13.98
CA GLY A 301 -27.26 -23.64 14.38
C GLY A 301 -27.62 -23.77 15.87
N ASP A 302 -26.71 -24.33 16.69
CA ASP A 302 -26.97 -24.58 18.12
C ASP A 302 -26.99 -23.25 18.89
N ALA A 303 -27.94 -23.10 19.79
CA ALA A 303 -28.19 -21.87 20.54
C ALA A 303 -26.98 -21.42 21.42
N GLU A 304 -26.19 -22.37 21.88
CA GLU A 304 -25.00 -22.10 22.70
C GLU A 304 -23.99 -21.25 21.91
N TYR A 305 -23.55 -21.71 20.73
CA TYR A 305 -22.57 -21.04 19.90
C TYR A 305 -23.10 -19.70 19.37
N ILE A 306 -24.39 -19.64 19.01
CA ILE A 306 -25.08 -18.40 18.63
C ILE A 306 -25.03 -17.38 19.78
N THR A 307 -25.29 -17.84 21.00
CA THR A 307 -25.27 -16.98 22.19
C THR A 307 -23.89 -16.42 22.47
N ASP A 308 -22.84 -17.23 22.33
CA ASP A 308 -21.47 -16.82 22.60
C ASP A 308 -20.92 -15.90 21.49
N ALA A 309 -21.20 -16.21 20.22
CA ALA A 309 -20.88 -15.33 19.07
C ALA A 309 -21.59 -13.96 19.18
N ASN A 310 -22.88 -13.97 19.50
CA ASN A 310 -23.64 -12.74 19.70
C ASN A 310 -23.11 -11.92 20.88
N ARG A 311 -22.82 -12.56 22.03
CA ARG A 311 -22.28 -11.87 23.19
C ARG A 311 -20.95 -11.20 22.89
N TRP A 312 -20.05 -11.89 22.18
CA TRP A 312 -18.77 -11.33 21.75
C TRP A 312 -18.97 -10.12 20.84
N LEU A 313 -19.74 -10.24 19.76
CA LEU A 313 -19.95 -9.12 18.82
C LEU A 313 -20.82 -8.00 19.42
N ASP A 314 -21.75 -8.31 20.32
CA ASP A 314 -22.48 -7.29 21.07
C ASP A 314 -21.49 -6.46 21.93
N TRP A 315 -20.49 -7.09 22.57
CA TRP A 315 -19.49 -6.36 23.32
C TRP A 315 -18.64 -5.42 22.43
N TRP A 316 -18.39 -5.81 21.20
CA TRP A 316 -17.72 -4.95 20.20
C TRP A 316 -18.64 -3.84 19.66
N THR A 317 -19.92 -3.95 19.75
CA THR A 317 -20.89 -3.05 19.11
C THR A 317 -21.77 -2.30 20.11
N THR A 318 -22.85 -2.93 20.57
CA THR A 318 -23.88 -2.33 21.44
C THR A 318 -23.53 -2.36 22.92
N GLY A 319 -22.65 -3.25 23.33
CA GLY A 319 -22.23 -3.49 24.69
C GLY A 319 -22.94 -4.67 25.35
N VAL A 320 -22.28 -5.24 26.37
CA VAL A 320 -22.78 -6.29 27.26
C VAL A 320 -22.72 -5.78 28.68
N ASN A 321 -23.86 -5.84 29.42
CA ASN A 321 -23.97 -5.33 30.80
C ASN A 321 -23.49 -3.87 30.95
N GLY A 322 -23.78 -3.02 29.96
CA GLY A 322 -23.40 -1.62 29.94
C GLY A 322 -21.93 -1.35 29.67
N GLN A 323 -21.14 -2.36 29.31
CA GLN A 323 -19.72 -2.24 28.97
C GLN A 323 -19.49 -2.69 27.51
N ARG A 324 -18.58 -2.03 26.82
CA ARG A 324 -18.13 -2.38 25.46
C ARG A 324 -16.66 -2.03 25.27
N VAL A 325 -16.08 -2.49 24.18
CA VAL A 325 -14.77 -2.04 23.74
C VAL A 325 -14.72 -0.50 23.66
N PRO A 326 -13.65 0.17 24.10
CA PRO A 326 -13.53 1.62 23.96
C PRO A 326 -13.57 2.06 22.51
N TYR A 327 -14.23 3.19 22.23
CA TYR A 327 -14.26 3.81 20.92
C TYR A 327 -13.59 5.18 20.95
N SER A 328 -12.80 5.47 19.92
CA SER A 328 -12.30 6.83 19.70
C SER A 328 -13.42 7.77 19.24
N PRO A 329 -13.24 9.11 19.34
CA PRO A 329 -14.19 10.07 18.77
C PRO A 329 -14.47 9.85 17.28
N GLY A 330 -13.48 9.39 16.50
CA GLY A 330 -13.61 9.04 15.09
C GLY A 330 -14.29 7.70 14.81
N GLY A 331 -14.58 6.92 15.85
CA GLY A 331 -15.34 5.68 15.73
C GLY A 331 -14.52 4.40 15.60
N GLN A 332 -13.18 4.45 15.79
CA GLN A 332 -12.37 3.24 15.90
C GLN A 332 -12.68 2.50 17.20
N ALA A 333 -12.88 1.21 17.13
CA ALA A 333 -12.88 0.32 18.29
C ALA A 333 -11.44 -0.03 18.66
N VAL A 334 -11.02 0.30 19.89
CA VAL A 334 -9.63 0.15 20.35
C VAL A 334 -9.58 -0.88 21.48
N LEU A 335 -9.13 -2.08 21.14
CA LEU A 335 -9.02 -3.20 22.09
C LEU A 335 -7.74 -3.13 22.90
N ASP A 336 -6.63 -2.92 22.23
CA ASP A 336 -5.28 -2.91 22.81
C ASP A 336 -4.46 -1.76 22.23
N GLN A 337 -3.40 -1.35 22.94
CA GLN A 337 -2.53 -0.26 22.53
C GLN A 337 -1.59 -0.64 21.38
N TRP A 338 -1.29 -1.91 21.19
CA TRP A 338 -0.36 -2.38 20.15
C TRP A 338 -1.12 -2.99 18.99
N GLY A 339 -1.05 -2.34 17.83
CA GLY A 339 -1.72 -2.85 16.65
C GLY A 339 -3.24 -2.77 16.75
N SER A 340 -3.80 -1.68 17.26
CA SER A 340 -5.24 -1.55 17.51
C SER A 340 -6.10 -1.78 16.27
N LEU A 341 -5.63 -1.38 15.09
CA LEU A 341 -6.33 -1.60 13.82
C LEU A 341 -6.37 -3.07 13.41
N ARG A 342 -5.36 -3.88 13.77
CA ARG A 342 -5.35 -5.33 13.56
C ARG A 342 -6.58 -5.97 14.17
N TYR A 343 -6.81 -5.73 15.45
CA TYR A 343 -7.92 -6.31 16.20
C TYR A 343 -9.28 -5.84 15.66
N ALA A 344 -9.40 -4.55 15.34
CA ALA A 344 -10.60 -4.00 14.74
C ALA A 344 -10.89 -4.61 13.36
N ALA A 345 -9.87 -4.83 12.52
CA ALA A 345 -9.99 -5.41 11.19
C ALA A 345 -10.33 -6.90 11.23
N ASN A 346 -9.69 -7.68 12.13
CA ASN A 346 -10.04 -9.08 12.33
C ASN A 346 -11.49 -9.24 12.79
N THR A 347 -11.91 -8.45 13.77
CA THR A 347 -13.31 -8.45 14.24
C THR A 347 -14.26 -7.99 13.13
N ALA A 348 -13.89 -6.99 12.35
CA ALA A 348 -14.72 -6.51 11.24
C ALA A 348 -14.97 -7.60 10.19
N PHE A 349 -13.95 -8.36 9.80
CA PHE A 349 -14.10 -9.47 8.86
C PHE A 349 -15.09 -10.52 9.39
N VAL A 350 -14.93 -10.95 10.64
CA VAL A 350 -15.80 -11.96 11.23
C VAL A 350 -17.22 -11.42 11.42
N ALA A 351 -17.36 -10.16 11.83
CA ALA A 351 -18.66 -9.50 11.98
C ALA A 351 -19.43 -9.42 10.65
N LEU A 352 -18.75 -9.07 9.55
CA LEU A 352 -19.33 -9.05 8.20
C LEU A 352 -19.79 -10.46 7.77
N THR A 353 -18.94 -11.47 7.96
CA THR A 353 -19.25 -12.86 7.61
C THR A 353 -20.40 -13.41 8.43
N TYR A 354 -20.43 -13.12 9.73
CA TYR A 354 -21.51 -13.57 10.62
C TYR A 354 -22.82 -12.82 10.37
N ALA A 355 -22.75 -11.53 10.05
CA ALA A 355 -23.92 -10.73 9.67
C ALA A 355 -24.64 -11.30 8.45
N ASP A 356 -23.91 -11.77 7.44
CA ASP A 356 -24.51 -12.39 6.26
C ASP A 356 -25.29 -13.66 6.62
N TRP A 357 -24.78 -14.46 7.54
CA TRP A 357 -25.48 -15.66 8.03
C TRP A 357 -26.70 -15.31 8.89
N LEU A 358 -26.60 -14.29 9.74
CA LEU A 358 -27.70 -13.86 10.61
C LEU A 358 -28.87 -13.18 9.88
N ARG A 359 -28.67 -12.73 8.66
CA ARG A 359 -29.61 -11.86 7.92
C ARG A 359 -31.02 -12.38 7.88
N ALA A 360 -31.20 -13.70 7.81
CA ALA A 360 -32.54 -14.35 7.75
C ALA A 360 -33.14 -14.59 9.13
N THR A 361 -32.37 -14.70 10.20
CA THR A 361 -32.83 -15.13 11.53
C THR A 361 -32.82 -14.00 12.56
N ASP A 362 -31.84 -13.08 12.49
CA ASP A 362 -31.76 -11.89 13.34
C ASP A 362 -31.28 -10.69 12.52
N PRO A 363 -32.16 -10.07 11.71
CA PRO A 363 -31.78 -8.96 10.84
C PRO A 363 -31.31 -7.72 11.60
N THR A 364 -31.67 -7.54 12.86
CA THR A 364 -31.25 -6.42 13.70
C THR A 364 -29.79 -6.54 14.06
N ARG A 365 -29.34 -7.69 14.57
CA ARG A 365 -27.92 -7.93 14.82
C ARG A 365 -27.12 -7.98 13.53
N ALA A 366 -27.66 -8.60 12.47
CA ALA A 366 -27.02 -8.62 11.16
C ALA A 366 -26.68 -7.20 10.68
N THR A 367 -27.62 -6.26 10.76
CA THR A 367 -27.36 -4.85 10.41
C THR A 367 -26.30 -4.21 11.32
N THR A 368 -26.41 -4.43 12.64
CA THR A 368 -25.47 -3.86 13.62
C THR A 368 -24.03 -4.33 13.38
N TYR A 369 -23.84 -5.62 13.16
CA TYR A 369 -22.52 -6.22 12.95
C TYR A 369 -21.95 -5.86 11.58
N HIS A 370 -22.79 -5.83 10.55
CA HIS A 370 -22.41 -5.34 9.24
C HIS A 370 -21.94 -3.89 9.30
N ASP A 371 -22.72 -2.98 9.91
CA ASP A 371 -22.39 -1.56 10.00
C ASP A 371 -21.11 -1.32 10.83
N PHE A 372 -20.87 -2.14 11.85
CA PHE A 372 -19.61 -2.15 12.58
C PHE A 372 -18.44 -2.49 11.64
N GLY A 373 -18.54 -3.60 10.91
CA GLY A 373 -17.49 -4.04 10.00
C GLY A 373 -17.15 -2.99 8.94
N VAL A 374 -18.18 -2.44 8.28
CA VAL A 374 -18.02 -1.36 7.30
C VAL A 374 -17.33 -0.15 7.91
N ARG A 375 -17.74 0.28 9.09
CA ARG A 375 -17.18 1.46 9.77
C ARG A 375 -15.71 1.28 10.14
N GLN A 376 -15.31 0.11 10.70
CA GLN A 376 -13.92 -0.13 11.09
C GLN A 376 -12.98 -0.15 9.88
N ILE A 377 -13.38 -0.78 8.78
CA ILE A 377 -12.59 -0.80 7.55
C ILE A 377 -12.54 0.60 6.93
N ASN A 378 -13.66 1.33 6.89
CA ASN A 378 -13.67 2.70 6.38
C ASN A 378 -12.81 3.64 7.24
N TYR A 379 -12.78 3.46 8.56
CA TYR A 379 -11.87 4.20 9.42
C TYR A 379 -10.41 3.96 9.03
N ALA A 380 -10.02 2.71 8.80
CA ALA A 380 -8.67 2.38 8.34
C ALA A 380 -8.34 2.98 6.96
N LEU A 381 -9.31 3.10 6.06
CA LEU A 381 -9.15 3.66 4.72
C LEU A 381 -9.18 5.19 4.67
N GLY A 382 -9.53 5.87 5.77
CA GLY A 382 -9.50 7.34 5.84
C GLY A 382 -10.78 8.02 6.33
N ASP A 383 -11.84 7.25 6.68
CA ASP A 383 -13.03 7.81 7.32
C ASP A 383 -12.79 8.02 8.83
N ASN A 384 -11.85 8.88 9.13
CA ASN A 384 -11.36 9.16 10.47
C ASN A 384 -11.06 10.66 10.61
N PRO A 385 -10.85 11.19 11.82
CA PRO A 385 -10.59 12.61 12.03
C PRO A 385 -9.35 13.17 11.32
N ARG A 386 -8.42 12.31 10.91
CA ARG A 386 -7.25 12.72 10.12
C ARG A 386 -7.59 12.90 8.62
N GLY A 387 -8.72 12.35 8.16
CA GLY A 387 -9.02 12.27 6.72
C GLY A 387 -7.94 11.52 5.92
N ALA A 388 -7.22 10.61 6.54
CA ALA A 388 -6.03 9.97 6.01
C ALA A 388 -6.06 8.46 6.22
N SER A 389 -5.61 7.70 5.22
CA SER A 389 -5.52 6.25 5.28
C SER A 389 -4.51 5.76 6.32
N PHE A 390 -4.72 4.56 6.84
CA PHE A 390 -3.75 3.75 7.59
C PHE A 390 -3.21 2.59 6.75
N GLU A 391 -3.71 2.41 5.54
CA GLU A 391 -3.15 1.50 4.55
C GLU A 391 -2.06 2.21 3.75
N VAL A 392 -0.84 1.70 3.79
CA VAL A 392 0.31 2.28 3.09
C VAL A 392 0.06 2.34 1.59
N GLY A 393 0.29 3.52 1.02
CA GLY A 393 0.14 3.75 -0.42
C GLY A 393 -1.29 3.83 -0.93
N PHE A 394 -2.32 3.84 -0.05
CA PHE A 394 -3.73 3.97 -0.42
C PHE A 394 -4.32 5.31 0.04
N GLY A 395 -5.16 5.91 -0.79
CA GLY A 395 -5.97 7.08 -0.43
C GLY A 395 -5.18 8.36 -0.17
N VAL A 396 -5.66 9.17 0.76
CA VAL A 396 -5.09 10.48 1.09
C VAL A 396 -4.10 10.35 2.25
N ASN A 397 -2.93 11.00 2.14
CA ASN A 397 -1.88 11.05 3.18
C ASN A 397 -1.64 9.70 3.90
N PRO A 398 -1.39 8.62 3.16
CA PRO A 398 -1.12 7.32 3.77
C PRO A 398 0.21 7.32 4.53
N PRO A 399 0.42 6.37 5.46
CA PRO A 399 1.71 6.21 6.12
C PRO A 399 2.85 6.02 5.10
N ARG A 400 4.00 6.64 5.39
CA ARG A 400 5.21 6.58 4.56
C ARG A 400 6.37 5.88 5.27
N ASN A 401 6.28 5.79 6.59
CA ASN A 401 7.34 5.29 7.46
C ASN A 401 6.87 4.11 8.32
N PRO A 402 6.38 3.00 7.73
CA PRO A 402 6.10 1.81 8.49
C PRO A 402 7.37 1.27 9.16
N HIS A 403 7.23 0.63 10.31
CA HIS A 403 8.32 -0.05 11.00
C HIS A 403 8.67 -1.34 10.24
N HIS A 404 9.42 -1.21 9.13
CA HIS A 404 9.75 -2.32 8.24
C HIS A 404 11.14 -2.13 7.63
N ARG A 405 12.10 -2.99 7.99
CA ARG A 405 13.52 -2.87 7.68
C ARG A 405 13.82 -2.86 6.19
N THR A 406 13.32 -3.85 5.45
CA THR A 406 13.60 -3.96 4.01
C THR A 406 12.95 -2.83 3.22
N ALA A 407 11.69 -2.44 3.54
CA ALA A 407 11.04 -1.31 2.89
C ALA A 407 11.69 0.03 3.24
N HIS A 408 12.29 0.16 4.43
CA HIS A 408 13.09 1.33 4.78
C HIS A 408 14.33 1.44 3.87
N GLY A 409 14.99 0.32 3.54
CA GLY A 409 16.14 0.29 2.64
C GLY A 409 17.39 0.91 3.24
N SER A 410 17.60 0.82 4.56
CA SER A 410 18.80 1.34 5.22
C SER A 410 20.04 0.56 4.80
N TRP A 411 21.04 1.29 4.31
CA TRP A 411 22.36 0.75 4.06
C TRP A 411 23.25 0.77 5.31
N ALA A 412 22.90 1.62 6.28
CA ALA A 412 23.74 1.95 7.44
C ALA A 412 23.46 1.10 8.68
N ASP A 413 22.51 0.13 8.60
CA ASP A 413 22.02 -0.59 9.78
C ASP A 413 21.52 0.39 10.85
N ASN A 414 20.71 1.35 10.43
CA ASN A 414 20.26 2.45 11.26
C ASN A 414 18.80 2.82 10.91
N ILE A 415 17.91 2.76 11.89
CA ILE A 415 16.49 3.07 11.73
C ILE A 415 16.21 4.52 11.29
N ASN A 416 17.16 5.44 11.49
CA ASN A 416 17.04 6.85 11.15
C ASN A 416 17.73 7.23 9.83
N GLU A 417 18.41 6.29 9.17
CA GLU A 417 19.14 6.54 7.92
C GLU A 417 18.79 5.54 6.82
N PRO A 418 18.19 6.02 5.71
CA PRO A 418 17.81 7.39 5.40
C PRO A 418 16.61 7.88 6.22
N ALA A 419 16.35 9.19 6.24
CA ALA A 419 15.24 9.76 7.00
C ALA A 419 13.86 9.28 6.52
N GLN A 420 13.71 9.04 5.21
CA GLN A 420 12.50 8.52 4.59
C GLN A 420 12.67 7.07 4.15
N SER A 421 11.61 6.29 4.18
CA SER A 421 11.62 4.95 3.57
C SER A 421 11.83 5.08 2.06
N ARG A 422 12.70 4.24 1.52
CA ARG A 422 13.08 4.24 0.10
C ARG A 422 12.03 3.55 -0.76
N HIS A 423 11.27 2.63 -0.18
CA HIS A 423 10.24 1.85 -0.86
C HIS A 423 8.87 2.12 -0.27
N ILE A 424 7.84 1.99 -1.11
CA ILE A 424 6.45 2.03 -0.67
C ILE A 424 5.98 0.60 -0.43
N LEU A 425 5.70 0.27 0.83
CA LEU A 425 5.17 -1.03 1.22
C LEU A 425 3.65 -1.05 1.01
N TYR A 426 3.23 -1.03 -0.25
CA TYR A 426 1.82 -0.96 -0.61
C TYR A 426 0.96 -1.99 0.14
N GLY A 427 -0.19 -1.54 0.60
CA GLY A 427 -1.22 -2.40 1.18
C GLY A 427 -0.98 -2.83 2.61
N ALA A 428 0.16 -2.49 3.22
CA ALA A 428 0.42 -2.77 4.62
C ALA A 428 -0.51 -1.95 5.52
N LEU A 429 -1.23 -2.58 6.42
CA LEU A 429 -1.99 -1.92 7.47
C LEU A 429 -1.07 -1.65 8.66
N VAL A 430 -0.89 -0.38 9.02
CA VAL A 430 -0.12 0.00 10.22
C VAL A 430 -0.93 -0.22 11.50
N GLY A 431 -0.24 -0.30 12.64
CA GLY A 431 -0.84 -0.56 13.95
C GLY A 431 -1.94 0.43 14.36
N GLY A 432 -1.82 1.70 13.96
CA GLY A 432 -2.82 2.73 14.24
C GLY A 432 -2.72 3.38 15.62
N PRO A 433 -3.77 4.09 16.07
CA PRO A 433 -3.83 4.74 17.36
C PRO A 433 -3.65 3.78 18.55
N THR A 434 -2.83 4.11 19.51
CA THR A 434 -2.56 3.28 20.70
C THR A 434 -3.63 3.43 21.79
N THR A 435 -4.46 4.45 21.70
CA THR A 435 -5.55 4.71 22.64
C THR A 435 -6.77 5.23 21.89
N ALA A 436 -7.94 5.21 22.53
CA ALA A 436 -9.20 5.66 21.94
C ALA A 436 -9.30 7.20 21.78
N ASN A 437 -8.29 7.82 21.13
CA ASN A 437 -8.20 9.29 20.96
C ASN A 437 -7.88 9.73 19.52
N ASP A 438 -7.83 8.79 18.55
CA ASP A 438 -7.50 9.00 17.14
C ASP A 438 -6.07 9.55 16.86
N ALA A 439 -5.21 9.65 17.88
CA ALA A 439 -3.85 10.15 17.69
C ALA A 439 -2.96 9.14 16.98
N TYR A 440 -2.23 9.61 15.99
CA TYR A 440 -1.28 8.79 15.21
C TYR A 440 -0.12 9.66 14.72
N ALA A 441 1.08 9.11 14.77
CA ALA A 441 2.28 9.68 14.18
C ALA A 441 2.91 8.69 13.20
N ASP A 442 3.18 9.13 11.98
CA ASP A 442 3.90 8.35 10.96
C ASP A 442 5.40 8.38 11.23
N ASP A 443 5.82 7.61 12.22
CA ASP A 443 7.18 7.53 12.73
C ASP A 443 7.58 6.06 12.89
N ARG A 444 8.51 5.57 12.07
CA ARG A 444 8.97 4.18 12.09
C ARG A 444 9.61 3.75 13.40
N THR A 445 10.07 4.69 14.23
CA THR A 445 10.63 4.38 15.54
C THR A 445 9.55 4.06 16.57
N ASN A 446 8.31 4.49 16.31
CA ASN A 446 7.14 4.14 17.10
C ASN A 446 6.49 2.87 16.56
N TYR A 447 7.05 1.72 16.91
CA TYR A 447 6.58 0.42 16.44
C TYR A 447 5.14 0.09 16.88
N THR A 448 4.67 0.57 18.03
CA THR A 448 3.29 0.30 18.47
C THR A 448 2.23 0.88 17.53
N MET A 449 2.55 2.01 16.88
CA MET A 449 1.66 2.67 15.90
C MET A 449 1.94 2.26 14.46
N ASN A 450 3.21 1.96 14.13
CA ASN A 450 3.66 1.87 12.74
C ASN A 450 4.17 0.47 12.36
N GLU A 451 4.12 -0.51 13.26
CA GLU A 451 4.36 -1.90 12.88
C GLU A 451 3.34 -2.34 11.85
N VAL A 452 3.79 -3.20 10.95
CA VAL A 452 3.02 -3.91 9.94
C VAL A 452 3.39 -5.39 10.04
N ALA A 453 2.42 -6.28 9.94
CA ALA A 453 2.65 -7.71 10.05
C ALA A 453 1.67 -8.52 9.22
N LEU A 454 1.95 -9.79 9.01
CA LEU A 454 1.07 -10.71 8.27
C LEU A 454 -0.33 -10.74 8.89
N ASP A 455 -0.42 -10.84 10.21
CA ASP A 455 -1.68 -10.93 10.95
C ASP A 455 -2.45 -9.60 11.01
N TYR A 456 -1.76 -8.45 10.87
CA TYR A 456 -2.43 -7.14 10.75
C TYR A 456 -3.23 -7.05 9.46
N ASN A 457 -2.72 -7.63 8.39
CA ASN A 457 -3.32 -7.60 7.07
C ASN A 457 -4.36 -8.71 6.82
N ALA A 458 -4.36 -9.79 7.59
CA ALA A 458 -5.15 -10.98 7.25
C ALA A 458 -6.65 -10.73 7.30
N GLY A 459 -7.17 -10.24 8.43
CA GLY A 459 -8.57 -9.85 8.56
C GLY A 459 -8.93 -8.63 7.72
N PHE A 460 -8.00 -7.67 7.60
CA PHE A 460 -8.18 -6.48 6.75
C PHE A 460 -8.39 -6.85 5.28
N THR A 461 -7.50 -7.67 4.70
CA THR A 461 -7.60 -8.15 3.32
C THR A 461 -8.91 -8.91 3.08
N SER A 462 -9.31 -9.77 4.02
CA SER A 462 -10.53 -10.57 3.93
C SER A 462 -11.80 -9.71 4.03
N ALA A 463 -11.79 -8.69 4.88
CA ALA A 463 -12.88 -7.71 4.99
C ALA A 463 -12.97 -6.83 3.73
N LEU A 464 -11.83 -6.40 3.17
CA LEU A 464 -11.81 -5.64 1.91
C LEU A 464 -12.42 -6.43 0.75
N ALA A 465 -12.16 -7.72 0.67
CA ALA A 465 -12.78 -8.59 -0.34
C ALA A 465 -14.31 -8.66 -0.17
N ARG A 466 -14.80 -8.77 1.08
CA ARG A 466 -16.23 -8.75 1.37
C ARG A 466 -16.87 -7.43 0.96
N LEU A 467 -16.22 -6.30 1.30
CA LEU A 467 -16.73 -4.97 0.96
C LEU A 467 -16.62 -4.68 -0.55
N TYR A 468 -15.58 -5.17 -1.21
CA TYR A 468 -15.52 -5.12 -2.67
C TYR A 468 -16.69 -5.88 -3.33
N GLY A 469 -17.03 -7.04 -2.81
CA GLY A 469 -18.20 -7.81 -3.29
C GLY A 469 -19.52 -7.05 -3.17
N GLU A 470 -19.65 -6.20 -2.16
CA GLU A 470 -20.85 -5.41 -1.90
C GLU A 470 -20.87 -4.06 -2.61
N TYR A 471 -19.77 -3.32 -2.58
CA TYR A 471 -19.70 -1.93 -3.04
C TYR A 471 -18.89 -1.73 -4.33
N GLY A 472 -18.13 -2.74 -4.75
CA GLY A 472 -17.29 -2.65 -5.92
C GLY A 472 -16.01 -1.82 -5.70
N GLY A 473 -15.52 -1.26 -6.78
CA GLY A 473 -14.28 -0.48 -6.85
C GLY A 473 -13.45 -0.93 -8.06
N THR A 474 -12.48 -0.12 -8.46
CA THR A 474 -11.65 -0.42 -9.64
C THR A 474 -10.19 -0.60 -9.22
N PRO A 475 -9.63 -1.80 -9.36
CA PRO A 475 -8.20 -2.02 -9.21
C PRO A 475 -7.39 -1.15 -10.19
N LEU A 476 -6.18 -0.78 -9.81
CA LEU A 476 -5.28 -0.02 -10.66
C LEU A 476 -4.80 -0.88 -11.83
N ALA A 477 -4.88 -0.36 -13.06
CA ALA A 477 -4.50 -1.10 -14.28
C ALA A 477 -2.98 -1.37 -14.36
N ALA A 478 -2.16 -0.43 -13.88
CA ALA A 478 -0.70 -0.51 -13.88
C ALA A 478 -0.18 -0.55 -12.42
N PHE A 479 -0.40 -1.68 -11.75
CA PHE A 479 0.05 -1.88 -10.37
C PHE A 479 0.84 -3.20 -10.25
N PRO A 480 1.95 -3.19 -9.47
CA PRO A 480 2.56 -2.02 -8.82
C PRO A 480 3.27 -1.09 -9.82
N ALA A 481 3.42 0.17 -9.47
CA ALA A 481 4.30 1.06 -10.20
C ALA A 481 5.75 0.58 -10.04
N GLN A 482 6.52 0.59 -11.13
CA GLN A 482 7.94 0.25 -11.05
C GLN A 482 8.68 1.38 -10.32
N GLU A 483 9.30 1.05 -9.22
CA GLU A 483 10.18 1.98 -8.50
C GLU A 483 11.53 2.11 -9.22
N THR A 484 12.09 3.30 -9.21
CA THR A 484 13.43 3.59 -9.71
C THR A 484 14.36 3.94 -8.54
N PRO A 485 15.67 3.59 -8.61
CA PRO A 485 16.62 4.00 -7.59
C PRO A 485 16.63 5.51 -7.34
N ASP A 486 16.78 5.89 -6.08
CA ASP A 486 16.80 7.28 -5.61
C ASP A 486 18.14 7.98 -5.84
N GLY A 487 19.11 7.30 -6.44
CA GLY A 487 20.42 7.78 -6.79
C GLY A 487 21.39 6.64 -7.12
N PRO A 488 22.68 6.93 -7.28
CA PRO A 488 23.69 5.91 -7.50
C PRO A 488 23.72 4.89 -6.35
N GLU A 489 23.53 3.63 -6.68
CA GLU A 489 23.51 2.55 -5.69
C GLU A 489 24.92 2.10 -5.28
N ILE A 490 25.87 2.11 -6.23
CA ILE A 490 27.25 1.72 -6.03
C ILE A 490 28.10 2.86 -6.57
N LEU A 491 28.99 3.42 -5.74
CA LEU A 491 29.77 4.60 -6.11
C LEU A 491 31.13 4.62 -5.40
N ALA A 492 32.08 5.43 -5.93
CA ALA A 492 33.37 5.71 -5.33
C ALA A 492 33.46 7.18 -4.92
N GLN A 493 34.01 7.39 -3.73
CA GLN A 493 34.45 8.72 -3.26
C GLN A 493 35.95 8.75 -3.12
N GLY A 494 36.55 9.90 -3.35
CA GLY A 494 38.02 10.04 -3.26
C GLY A 494 38.49 11.38 -2.76
N ALA A 495 39.67 11.37 -2.10
CA ALA A 495 40.43 12.53 -1.71
C ALA A 495 41.92 12.22 -1.78
N LEU A 496 42.75 13.24 -1.89
CA LEU A 496 44.18 13.11 -1.60
C LEU A 496 44.37 12.82 -0.12
N ASN A 497 45.07 11.72 0.23
CA ASN A 497 45.38 11.41 1.61
C ASN A 497 46.52 12.28 2.14
N GLN A 498 47.47 12.60 1.26
CA GLN A 498 48.58 13.54 1.46
C GLN A 498 48.60 14.57 0.32
N PRO A 499 49.08 15.77 0.52
CA PRO A 499 49.38 16.65 -0.61
C PRO A 499 50.31 15.93 -1.59
N ASP A 500 50.14 16.19 -2.89
CA ASP A 500 50.98 15.58 -3.91
C ASP A 500 52.44 15.84 -3.65
N GLY A 501 53.23 14.77 -3.65
CA GLY A 501 54.69 14.82 -3.63
C GLY A 501 55.23 14.75 -5.06
N GLY A 502 56.36 15.36 -5.34
CA GLY A 502 56.98 15.33 -6.70
C GLY A 502 57.33 13.94 -7.22
N THR A 503 57.06 12.87 -6.43
CA THR A 503 57.36 11.47 -6.76
C THR A 503 56.25 10.50 -6.38
N PHE A 504 55.12 11.01 -5.91
CA PHE A 504 53.99 10.14 -5.51
C PHE A 504 52.65 10.88 -5.49
N THR A 505 51.58 10.10 -5.63
CA THR A 505 50.20 10.46 -5.27
C THR A 505 49.66 9.46 -4.26
N GLU A 506 49.07 9.95 -3.16
CA GLU A 506 48.43 9.11 -2.16
C GLU A 506 46.97 9.39 -2.08
N VAL A 507 46.17 8.36 -2.31
CA VAL A 507 44.71 8.42 -2.41
C VAL A 507 44.06 7.77 -1.20
N LYS A 508 43.01 8.43 -0.67
CA LYS A 508 42.05 7.88 0.22
C LYS A 508 40.72 7.77 -0.52
N ALA A 509 40.24 6.56 -0.73
CA ALA A 509 38.98 6.32 -1.42
C ALA A 509 37.99 5.53 -0.55
N TYR A 510 36.71 5.68 -0.82
CA TYR A 510 35.67 4.85 -0.33
C TYR A 510 34.95 4.12 -1.48
N VAL A 511 34.79 2.80 -1.33
CA VAL A 511 33.89 2.01 -2.16
C VAL A 511 32.58 1.88 -1.38
N ILE A 512 31.48 2.37 -1.94
CA ILE A 512 30.19 2.51 -1.25
C ILE A 512 29.13 1.71 -1.99
N ASN A 513 28.32 0.96 -1.24
CA ASN A 513 27.17 0.24 -1.75
C ASN A 513 25.92 0.58 -0.93
N LYS A 514 24.98 1.31 -1.53
CA LYS A 514 23.67 1.70 -1.00
C LYS A 514 22.52 1.02 -1.75
N SER A 515 22.80 -0.11 -2.40
CA SER A 515 21.80 -0.79 -3.23
C SER A 515 20.53 -1.17 -2.42
N ALA A 516 19.36 -1.03 -3.05
CA ALA A 516 18.07 -1.32 -2.48
C ALA A 516 17.04 -1.79 -3.53
N TRP A 517 17.39 -1.82 -4.84
CA TRP A 517 16.48 -2.23 -5.92
C TRP A 517 16.96 -3.46 -6.72
N PRO A 518 17.05 -4.63 -6.12
CA PRO A 518 17.13 -4.98 -4.70
C PRO A 518 18.50 -4.72 -4.09
N ALA A 519 18.57 -4.81 -2.76
CA ALA A 519 19.87 -4.79 -2.07
C ALA A 519 20.71 -5.99 -2.51
N ARG A 520 22.02 -5.76 -2.72
CA ARG A 520 22.94 -6.79 -3.20
C ARG A 520 24.36 -6.56 -2.70
N THR A 521 25.16 -7.61 -2.68
CA THR A 521 26.59 -7.51 -2.41
C THR A 521 27.31 -7.14 -3.70
N PHE A 522 28.13 -6.11 -3.65
CA PHE A 522 29.08 -5.76 -4.68
C PHE A 522 30.42 -6.46 -4.42
N THR A 523 30.84 -7.30 -5.35
CA THR A 523 32.18 -7.90 -5.39
C THR A 523 32.86 -7.45 -6.66
N GLY A 524 33.70 -6.43 -6.55
CA GLY A 524 34.32 -5.78 -7.71
C GLY A 524 35.57 -5.03 -7.32
N SER A 525 36.10 -4.25 -8.23
CA SER A 525 37.37 -3.56 -8.07
C SER A 525 37.21 -2.04 -8.21
N LEU A 526 38.02 -1.30 -7.43
CA LEU A 526 38.25 0.13 -7.60
C LEU A 526 39.49 0.29 -8.47
N ARG A 527 39.43 1.13 -9.49
CA ARG A 527 40.52 1.48 -10.37
C ARG A 527 40.86 2.97 -10.29
N TYR A 528 42.17 3.28 -10.14
CA TYR A 528 42.75 4.61 -10.26
C TYR A 528 43.64 4.63 -11.49
N TYR A 529 43.32 5.42 -12.51
CA TYR A 529 44.04 5.52 -13.77
C TYR A 529 45.09 6.65 -13.71
N PHE A 530 46.31 6.34 -14.12
CA PHE A 530 47.45 7.27 -14.16
C PHE A 530 48.25 7.10 -15.45
N THR A 531 49.02 8.13 -15.81
CA THR A 531 49.85 8.17 -17.01
C THR A 531 51.34 8.04 -16.64
N LEU A 532 52.09 7.25 -17.38
CA LEU A 532 53.56 7.21 -17.25
C LEU A 532 54.19 8.45 -17.91
N ASP A 533 54.91 9.28 -17.14
CA ASP A 533 55.43 10.55 -17.57
C ASP A 533 56.81 10.43 -18.21
N GLY A 534 57.01 11.12 -19.31
CA GLY A 534 58.31 11.23 -19.99
C GLY A 534 58.91 9.87 -20.40
N ALA A 535 60.09 9.52 -19.86
CA ALA A 535 60.77 8.24 -20.10
C ALA A 535 60.52 7.21 -18.97
N THR A 536 59.58 7.47 -18.04
CA THR A 536 59.25 6.56 -16.95
C THR A 536 58.67 5.24 -17.51
N THR A 537 59.14 4.14 -16.95
CA THR A 537 58.76 2.79 -17.34
C THR A 537 57.99 2.13 -16.20
N PRO A 538 57.15 1.08 -16.46
CA PRO A 538 56.34 0.43 -15.43
C PRO A 538 57.15 -0.12 -14.24
N VAL A 539 58.41 -0.54 -14.44
CA VAL A 539 59.23 -1.06 -13.33
C VAL A 539 59.65 0.04 -12.33
N GLN A 540 59.51 1.28 -12.67
CA GLN A 540 59.77 2.42 -11.79
C GLN A 540 58.59 2.84 -10.95
N ILE A 541 57.41 2.24 -11.23
CA ILE A 541 56.19 2.49 -10.49
C ILE A 541 56.06 1.44 -9.39
N SER A 542 55.71 1.88 -8.19
CA SER A 542 55.31 1.01 -7.08
C SER A 542 54.01 1.50 -6.48
N VAL A 543 53.13 0.53 -6.11
CA VAL A 543 51.91 0.82 -5.39
C VAL A 543 51.95 0.13 -4.05
N THR A 544 51.70 0.89 -3.00
CA THR A 544 51.67 0.40 -1.62
C THR A 544 50.42 0.86 -0.90
N SER A 545 50.00 0.13 0.14
CA SER A 545 48.88 0.51 0.96
C SER A 545 49.21 0.35 2.44
N ALA A 546 49.02 1.42 3.21
CA ALA A 546 49.19 1.41 4.66
C ALA A 546 47.88 1.03 5.39
N TYR A 547 46.72 1.28 4.79
CA TYR A 547 45.42 0.92 5.32
C TYR A 547 44.44 0.57 4.18
N ASN A 548 43.84 -0.61 4.24
CA ASN A 548 42.92 -1.07 3.21
C ASN A 548 41.95 -2.10 3.77
N GLN A 549 40.68 -1.87 3.56
CA GLN A 549 39.60 -2.82 3.95
C GLN A 549 39.19 -3.75 2.79
N CYS A 550 39.87 -3.63 1.65
CA CYS A 550 39.77 -4.52 0.49
C CYS A 550 41.13 -5.25 0.28
N ASP A 551 41.35 -5.79 -0.89
CA ASP A 551 42.57 -6.54 -1.20
C ASP A 551 43.79 -5.63 -1.46
N ALA A 552 44.99 -6.19 -1.50
CA ALA A 552 46.20 -5.41 -1.81
C ALA A 552 46.12 -4.84 -3.24
N PRO A 553 46.60 -3.59 -3.46
CA PRO A 553 46.61 -2.98 -4.77
C PRO A 553 47.57 -3.67 -5.75
N THR A 554 47.15 -3.77 -7.02
CA THR A 554 47.97 -4.25 -8.14
C THR A 554 47.99 -3.21 -9.24
N VAL A 555 49.02 -3.26 -10.14
CA VAL A 555 49.17 -2.34 -11.26
C VAL A 555 48.98 -3.07 -12.58
N HIS A 556 48.20 -2.48 -13.47
CA HIS A 556 47.90 -3.03 -14.79
C HIS A 556 48.01 -1.95 -15.86
N GLN A 557 48.42 -2.35 -17.06
CA GLN A 557 48.40 -1.47 -18.23
C GLN A 557 46.96 -1.40 -18.77
N PHE A 558 46.48 -0.18 -19.01
CA PHE A 558 45.21 0.05 -19.68
C PHE A 558 45.38 0.19 -21.19
N SER A 559 46.14 1.21 -21.62
CA SER A 559 46.40 1.48 -23.04
C SER A 559 47.59 2.44 -23.20
N GLY A 560 48.56 2.12 -24.04
CA GLY A 560 49.70 2.98 -24.30
C GLY A 560 50.51 3.32 -23.02
N GLN A 561 50.56 4.57 -22.65
CA GLN A 561 51.19 5.05 -21.42
C GLN A 561 50.23 5.12 -20.24
N VAL A 562 48.96 4.79 -20.42
CA VAL A 562 47.95 4.79 -19.35
C VAL A 562 47.94 3.46 -18.62
N TYR A 563 48.09 3.50 -17.31
CA TYR A 563 48.06 2.39 -16.38
C TYR A 563 46.96 2.59 -15.33
N TYR A 564 46.61 1.59 -14.54
CA TYR A 564 45.77 1.75 -13.38
C TYR A 564 46.25 0.94 -12.19
N ALA A 565 46.05 1.50 -11.01
CA ALA A 565 46.13 0.77 -9.76
C ALA A 565 44.72 0.16 -9.51
N GLU A 566 44.64 -1.14 -9.32
CA GLU A 566 43.40 -1.87 -9.04
C GLU A 566 43.40 -2.39 -7.60
N VAL A 567 42.28 -2.15 -6.90
CA VAL A 567 42.04 -2.69 -5.56
C VAL A 567 40.74 -3.46 -5.61
N SER A 568 40.83 -4.78 -5.51
CA SER A 568 39.67 -5.68 -5.50
C SER A 568 39.06 -5.73 -4.11
N CYS A 569 37.72 -5.67 -4.02
CA CYS A 569 36.95 -5.87 -2.79
C CYS A 569 36.31 -7.26 -2.79
N SER A 570 37.12 -8.33 -2.84
CA SER A 570 36.68 -9.73 -2.91
C SER A 570 35.82 -10.15 -1.72
N GLY A 571 36.02 -9.56 -0.55
CA GLY A 571 35.21 -9.77 0.65
C GLY A 571 33.81 -9.15 0.59
N GLY A 572 33.51 -8.40 -0.46
CA GLY A 572 32.22 -7.79 -0.74
C GLY A 572 31.94 -6.51 0.05
N VAL A 573 31.13 -5.66 -0.58
CA VAL A 573 30.58 -4.42 -0.02
C VAL A 573 29.06 -4.54 -0.12
N ALA A 574 28.34 -4.45 0.99
CA ALA A 574 26.88 -4.69 1.03
C ALA A 574 26.20 -3.76 2.03
N PRO A 575 24.97 -3.33 1.78
CA PRO A 575 24.17 -2.65 2.79
C PRO A 575 24.14 -3.43 4.13
N GLY A 576 24.17 -2.71 5.26
CA GLY A 576 24.06 -3.33 6.59
C GLY A 576 25.17 -2.91 7.55
N GLY A 577 25.34 -1.60 7.73
CA GLY A 577 26.29 -0.99 8.67
C GLY A 577 27.53 -0.43 8.05
N GLN A 578 28.12 0.55 8.75
CA GLN A 578 29.23 1.36 8.23
C GLN A 578 30.41 0.53 7.70
N SER A 579 30.81 -0.52 8.39
CA SER A 579 31.93 -1.38 7.98
C SER A 579 31.58 -2.32 6.82
N ARG A 580 30.31 -2.43 6.45
CA ARG A 580 29.82 -3.29 5.38
C ARG A 580 29.47 -2.52 4.11
N TYR A 581 28.69 -1.43 4.21
CA TYR A 581 28.27 -0.68 3.04
C TYR A 581 29.38 0.24 2.49
N ARG A 582 30.42 0.55 3.30
CA ARG A 582 31.51 1.41 2.92
C ARG A 582 32.84 0.77 3.28
N LYS A 583 33.70 0.59 2.30
CA LYS A 583 35.11 0.13 2.49
C LYS A 583 36.06 1.27 2.22
N GLU A 584 36.96 1.52 3.17
CA GLU A 584 38.04 2.48 3.02
C GLU A 584 39.24 1.83 2.39
N VAL A 585 39.80 2.47 1.36
CA VAL A 585 40.97 2.05 0.60
C VAL A 585 41.96 3.21 0.56
N GLN A 586 43.14 3.02 1.13
CA GLN A 586 44.24 3.99 1.03
C GLN A 586 45.40 3.34 0.30
N PHE A 587 45.88 3.98 -0.74
CA PHE A 587 47.08 3.52 -1.48
C PHE A 587 47.92 4.68 -1.97
N ARG A 588 49.20 4.43 -2.10
CA ARG A 588 50.17 5.36 -2.64
C ARG A 588 50.80 4.79 -3.90
N ILE A 589 50.74 5.55 -4.99
CA ILE A 589 51.45 5.30 -6.23
C ILE A 589 52.74 6.15 -6.18
N SER A 590 53.90 5.53 -6.31
CA SER A 590 55.17 6.21 -6.27
C SER A 590 55.99 5.91 -7.54
N SER A 591 56.72 6.88 -8.04
CA SER A 591 57.62 6.76 -9.19
C SER A 591 59.06 7.07 -8.76
N THR A 592 60.01 6.28 -9.25
CA THR A 592 61.45 6.61 -9.21
C THR A 592 61.90 7.36 -10.46
N GLY A 593 60.99 7.58 -11.42
CA GLY A 593 61.13 8.43 -12.60
C GLY A 593 60.42 9.77 -12.47
N THR A 594 60.03 10.35 -13.59
CA THR A 594 59.15 11.54 -13.62
C THR A 594 57.76 11.18 -13.11
N TRP A 595 57.13 12.08 -12.37
CA TRP A 595 55.78 11.95 -11.89
C TRP A 595 55.04 13.27 -11.96
N ASP A 596 53.96 13.33 -12.72
CA ASP A 596 53.06 14.49 -12.85
C ASP A 596 51.61 14.04 -12.66
N PRO A 597 51.03 14.12 -11.44
CA PRO A 597 49.64 13.67 -11.19
C PRO A 597 48.61 14.56 -11.87
N ALA A 598 48.98 15.75 -12.38
CA ALA A 598 48.01 16.64 -13.01
C ALA A 598 47.46 16.09 -14.34
N ASN A 599 48.19 15.16 -14.98
CA ASN A 599 47.74 14.50 -16.20
C ASN A 599 47.08 13.13 -15.97
N ASP A 600 47.00 12.71 -14.72
CA ASP A 600 46.32 11.45 -14.34
C ASP A 600 44.82 11.60 -14.40
N TRP A 601 44.18 10.67 -15.13
CA TRP A 601 42.70 10.65 -15.25
C TRP A 601 41.97 10.67 -13.90
N SER A 602 42.36 9.79 -13.00
CA SER A 602 41.68 9.62 -11.71
C SER A 602 42.11 10.65 -10.65
N HIS A 603 43.14 11.45 -10.89
CA HIS A 603 43.48 12.57 -10.04
C HIS A 603 42.47 13.71 -10.15
N THR A 604 41.88 13.86 -11.34
CA THR A 604 40.82 14.83 -11.56
C THR A 604 39.60 14.50 -10.68
N GLY A 605 39.15 15.50 -9.93
CA GLY A 605 37.98 15.37 -9.05
C GLY A 605 38.27 14.78 -7.66
N LEU A 606 39.52 14.46 -7.33
CA LEU A 606 39.88 14.14 -5.95
C LEU A 606 39.71 15.38 -5.06
N ALA A 607 39.07 15.19 -3.93
CA ALA A 607 38.99 16.24 -2.91
C ALA A 607 40.39 16.56 -2.33
N PRO A 608 40.66 17.80 -1.92
CA PRO A 608 41.96 18.18 -1.35
C PRO A 608 42.31 17.36 -0.10
N SER A 609 43.59 17.18 0.14
CA SER A 609 44.13 16.55 1.35
C SER A 609 43.60 17.25 2.61
N GLY A 610 43.21 16.44 3.61
CA GLY A 610 42.64 16.92 4.85
C GLY A 610 41.12 17.19 4.80
N THR A 611 40.46 16.99 3.63
CA THR A 611 39.02 17.10 3.46
C THR A 611 38.36 15.72 3.36
N ALA A 612 37.05 15.66 3.53
CA ALA A 612 36.28 14.42 3.34
C ALA A 612 36.33 14.00 1.86
N PRO A 613 36.48 12.70 1.54
CA PRO A 613 36.35 12.20 0.19
C PRO A 613 34.98 12.57 -0.41
N ALA A 614 34.98 12.98 -1.68
CA ALA A 614 33.78 13.34 -2.45
C ALA A 614 33.56 12.36 -3.59
N ASP A 615 32.31 12.29 -4.10
CA ASP A 615 31.96 11.47 -5.26
C ASP A 615 32.89 11.80 -6.41
N ASN A 616 33.57 10.79 -6.96
CA ASN A 616 34.50 10.98 -8.05
C ASN A 616 34.26 9.92 -9.15
N PRO A 617 33.67 10.31 -10.30
CA PRO A 617 33.43 9.39 -11.40
C PRO A 617 34.72 8.96 -12.14
N HIS A 618 35.88 9.59 -11.88
CA HIS A 618 37.17 9.16 -12.41
C HIS A 618 37.82 8.05 -11.56
N LEU A 619 37.27 7.74 -10.37
CA LEU A 619 37.52 6.52 -9.62
C LEU A 619 36.53 5.46 -10.09
N VAL A 620 36.97 4.54 -10.93
CA VAL A 620 36.08 3.63 -11.61
C VAL A 620 35.82 2.37 -10.79
N LEU A 621 34.59 1.97 -10.65
CA LEU A 621 34.24 0.67 -10.07
C LEU A 621 33.83 -0.29 -11.18
N THR A 622 34.39 -1.51 -11.12
CA THR A 622 34.06 -2.59 -12.07
C THR A 622 33.57 -3.84 -11.35
N GLN A 623 32.62 -4.55 -11.95
CA GLN A 623 32.24 -5.90 -11.55
C GLN A 623 32.51 -6.86 -12.72
N GLY A 624 33.55 -7.67 -12.59
CA GLY A 624 34.13 -8.37 -13.73
C GLY A 624 34.62 -7.37 -14.78
N SER A 625 34.14 -7.49 -16.00
CA SER A 625 34.48 -6.55 -17.10
C SER A 625 33.53 -5.36 -17.22
N THR A 626 32.48 -5.30 -16.41
CA THR A 626 31.45 -4.28 -16.50
C THR A 626 31.79 -3.09 -15.58
N VAL A 627 31.83 -1.88 -16.13
CA VAL A 627 31.90 -0.65 -15.33
C VAL A 627 30.53 -0.43 -14.70
N VAL A 628 30.49 -0.28 -13.37
CA VAL A 628 29.26 -0.04 -12.60
C VAL A 628 29.21 1.37 -12.01
N TRP A 629 30.33 2.07 -12.00
CA TRP A 629 30.45 3.46 -11.60
C TRP A 629 31.65 4.11 -12.28
N GLY A 630 31.46 5.36 -12.67
CA GLY A 630 32.54 6.19 -13.28
C GLY A 630 32.75 5.87 -14.74
N SER A 631 33.83 6.42 -15.29
CA SER A 631 34.22 6.23 -16.70
C SER A 631 35.73 6.05 -16.84
N GLU A 632 36.14 5.16 -17.75
CA GLU A 632 37.54 4.86 -18.07
C GLU A 632 38.15 5.93 -18.97
N PRO A 633 39.53 6.11 -18.94
CA PRO A 633 40.21 7.06 -19.83
C PRO A 633 39.90 6.80 -21.31
N GLY A 634 39.65 7.87 -22.07
CA GLY A 634 39.30 7.76 -23.49
C GLY A 634 37.90 7.32 -23.80
N GLN A 635 37.14 6.88 -22.81
CA GLN A 635 35.69 6.93 -22.84
C GLN A 635 35.30 8.35 -22.40
N SER A 636 34.38 8.97 -23.10
CA SER A 636 33.83 10.26 -22.69
C SER A 636 33.42 10.14 -21.21
N THR A 637 34.04 10.95 -20.34
CA THR A 637 33.57 11.11 -18.96
C THR A 637 32.17 11.50 -19.05
N GLY A 638 31.27 10.66 -18.58
CA GLY A 638 29.83 10.81 -18.67
C GLY A 638 29.45 11.77 -19.78
N ASP A 639 28.66 11.34 -20.72
CA ASP A 639 28.09 12.23 -21.70
C ASP A 639 27.92 13.66 -21.16
N THR A 640 28.69 14.60 -21.71
CA THR A 640 28.57 16.02 -21.33
C THR A 640 27.71 16.78 -22.31
N THR A 641 27.22 16.07 -23.33
CA THR A 641 26.37 16.63 -24.38
C THR A 641 24.93 16.55 -23.85
N PRO A 642 24.31 17.71 -23.54
CA PRO A 642 22.91 17.66 -23.17
C PRO A 642 22.03 17.13 -24.33
N PRO A 643 20.99 16.37 -24.07
CA PRO A 643 20.02 15.99 -25.08
C PRO A 643 19.48 17.21 -25.84
N SER A 644 19.04 17.02 -27.06
CA SER A 644 18.27 18.02 -27.78
C SER A 644 17.01 18.41 -27.01
N ALA A 645 16.56 19.66 -27.13
CA ALA A 645 15.29 20.06 -26.53
C ALA A 645 14.12 19.26 -27.15
N PRO A 646 13.17 18.73 -26.36
CA PRO A 646 11.93 18.13 -26.89
C PRO A 646 11.19 19.12 -27.79
N THR A 647 10.63 18.65 -28.89
CA THR A 647 9.91 19.47 -29.85
C THR A 647 8.47 19.02 -30.00
N GLY A 648 7.62 19.86 -30.64
CA GLY A 648 6.24 19.48 -30.91
C GLY A 648 5.40 19.24 -29.65
N VAL A 649 5.69 19.93 -28.54
CA VAL A 649 4.90 19.80 -27.32
C VAL A 649 3.49 20.27 -27.57
N THR A 650 2.52 19.39 -27.33
CA THR A 650 1.09 19.67 -27.41
C THR A 650 0.46 19.45 -26.06
N ALA A 651 -0.66 20.15 -25.82
CA ALA A 651 -1.39 20.07 -24.56
C ALA A 651 -2.88 19.90 -24.83
N THR A 652 -3.48 18.87 -24.23
CA THR A 652 -4.93 18.64 -24.28
C THR A 652 -5.52 18.87 -22.90
N ALA A 653 -6.48 19.78 -22.81
CA ALA A 653 -7.07 20.19 -21.55
C ALA A 653 -8.15 19.21 -21.08
N GLY A 654 -7.99 18.68 -19.86
CA GLY A 654 -9.09 18.20 -19.02
C GLY A 654 -9.61 19.31 -18.10
N SER A 655 -10.52 18.99 -17.19
CA SER A 655 -11.01 19.96 -16.19
C SER A 655 -10.02 20.15 -15.03
N THR A 656 -9.39 19.10 -14.57
CA THR A 656 -8.41 19.10 -13.47
C THR A 656 -7.07 18.51 -13.89
N SER A 657 -6.87 18.27 -15.18
CA SER A 657 -5.66 17.69 -15.76
C SER A 657 -5.33 18.30 -17.11
N VAL A 658 -4.08 18.14 -17.51
CA VAL A 658 -3.58 18.43 -18.85
C VAL A 658 -2.75 17.26 -19.32
N ASP A 659 -3.11 16.68 -20.46
CA ASP A 659 -2.32 15.66 -21.12
C ASP A 659 -1.34 16.33 -22.07
N LEU A 660 -0.04 16.12 -21.81
CA LEU A 660 1.06 16.62 -22.63
C LEU A 660 1.64 15.49 -23.49
N THR A 661 1.93 15.78 -24.74
CA THR A 661 2.70 14.89 -25.62
C THR A 661 3.76 15.67 -26.38
N TRP A 662 4.86 15.02 -26.76
CA TRP A 662 5.98 15.65 -27.48
C TRP A 662 6.71 14.67 -28.38
N THR A 663 7.53 15.21 -29.27
CA THR A 663 8.47 14.43 -30.05
C THR A 663 9.69 14.11 -29.20
N ALA A 664 10.15 12.87 -29.26
CA ALA A 664 11.32 12.41 -28.51
C ALA A 664 12.54 13.29 -28.83
N ALA A 665 13.26 13.67 -27.79
CA ALA A 665 14.57 14.29 -27.93
C ALA A 665 15.61 13.24 -28.39
N THR A 666 16.67 13.71 -29.00
CA THR A 666 17.83 12.90 -29.42
C THR A 666 19.05 13.26 -28.60
N ASP A 667 19.92 12.30 -28.41
CA ASP A 667 21.15 12.43 -27.69
C ASP A 667 22.19 11.45 -28.25
N ASP A 668 23.47 11.73 -28.10
CA ASP A 668 24.54 10.90 -28.67
C ASP A 668 24.78 9.61 -27.88
N VAL A 669 24.38 9.55 -26.60
CA VAL A 669 24.40 8.34 -25.77
C VAL A 669 23.01 7.80 -25.53
N GLY A 670 22.03 8.68 -25.29
CA GLY A 670 20.62 8.31 -25.18
C GLY A 670 19.83 9.08 -24.11
N VAL A 671 18.58 9.38 -24.42
CA VAL A 671 17.64 10.03 -23.51
C VAL A 671 17.04 8.99 -22.57
N VAL A 672 17.14 9.20 -21.25
CA VAL A 672 16.58 8.29 -20.23
C VAL A 672 15.28 8.80 -19.61
N GLY A 673 14.92 10.09 -19.85
CA GLY A 673 13.68 10.63 -19.29
C GLY A 673 13.43 12.09 -19.62
N TYR A 674 12.26 12.56 -19.19
CA TYR A 674 11.78 13.92 -19.40
C TYR A 674 11.24 14.48 -18.09
N ASP A 675 11.51 15.76 -17.84
CA ASP A 675 10.92 16.55 -16.77
C ASP A 675 9.91 17.53 -17.35
N VAL A 676 8.70 17.53 -16.84
CA VAL A 676 7.66 18.50 -17.17
C VAL A 676 7.77 19.67 -16.21
N LEU A 677 7.89 20.89 -16.76
CA LEU A 677 8.13 22.11 -16.01
C LEU A 677 6.90 23.02 -16.06
N ASN A 678 6.64 23.74 -14.97
CA ASN A 678 5.64 24.79 -14.94
C ASN A 678 6.24 26.14 -15.47
N SER A 679 5.43 27.20 -15.48
CA SER A 679 5.83 28.54 -15.93
C SER A 679 6.98 29.15 -15.15
N ALA A 680 7.27 28.69 -13.93
CA ALA A 680 8.41 29.11 -13.11
C ALA A 680 9.67 28.28 -13.37
N GLY A 681 9.62 27.27 -14.27
CA GLY A 681 10.72 26.35 -14.54
C GLY A 681 10.90 25.24 -13.50
N ALA A 682 9.99 25.11 -12.55
CA ALA A 682 10.00 24.03 -11.57
C ALA A 682 9.37 22.76 -12.15
N ALA A 683 9.99 21.60 -11.87
CA ALA A 683 9.45 20.32 -12.31
C ALA A 683 8.14 19.98 -11.55
N VAL A 684 7.10 19.68 -12.31
CA VAL A 684 5.80 19.22 -11.81
C VAL A 684 5.61 17.72 -12.00
N GLY A 685 6.52 17.06 -12.69
CA GLY A 685 6.57 15.62 -12.86
C GLY A 685 7.67 15.17 -13.80
N SER A 686 7.98 13.88 -13.79
CA SER A 686 8.98 13.24 -14.64
C SER A 686 8.43 11.95 -15.23
N THR A 687 8.89 11.59 -16.43
CA THR A 687 8.48 10.39 -17.15
C THR A 687 9.59 9.87 -18.06
N THR A 688 9.58 8.59 -18.40
CA THR A 688 10.41 8.00 -19.45
C THR A 688 9.71 7.97 -20.82
N SER A 689 8.41 8.28 -20.86
CA SER A 689 7.58 8.31 -22.07
C SER A 689 7.58 9.70 -22.69
N THR A 690 7.17 9.81 -23.95
CA THR A 690 6.96 11.07 -24.66
C THR A 690 5.58 11.67 -24.40
N SER A 691 4.97 11.33 -23.27
CA SER A 691 3.71 11.88 -22.78
C SER A 691 3.70 11.92 -21.26
N TYR A 692 2.94 12.89 -20.73
CA TYR A 692 2.73 13.02 -19.27
C TYR A 692 1.40 13.70 -18.99
N GLN A 693 0.66 13.20 -18.00
CA GLN A 693 -0.55 13.84 -17.51
C GLN A 693 -0.24 14.65 -16.24
N VAL A 694 -0.39 15.96 -16.32
CA VAL A 694 -0.36 16.84 -15.14
C VAL A 694 -1.75 16.83 -14.52
N THR A 695 -1.87 16.48 -13.24
CA THR A 695 -3.13 16.38 -12.50
C THR A 695 -3.20 17.37 -11.35
N GLY A 696 -4.38 17.50 -10.69
CA GLY A 696 -4.55 18.39 -9.55
C GLY A 696 -4.65 19.87 -9.93
N LEU A 697 -4.95 20.17 -11.19
CA LEU A 697 -5.07 21.53 -11.70
C LEU A 697 -6.45 22.13 -11.40
N THR A 698 -6.50 23.45 -11.27
CA THR A 698 -7.75 24.20 -11.07
C THR A 698 -8.51 24.35 -12.40
N PRO A 699 -9.81 24.01 -12.45
CA PRO A 699 -10.61 24.19 -13.65
C PRO A 699 -10.66 25.65 -14.14
N GLY A 700 -10.76 25.84 -15.46
CA GLY A 700 -10.87 27.15 -16.08
C GLY A 700 -9.63 28.04 -15.92
N THR A 701 -8.51 27.48 -15.55
CA THR A 701 -7.26 28.19 -15.24
C THR A 701 -6.24 27.99 -16.36
N ALA A 702 -5.57 29.06 -16.76
CA ALA A 702 -4.48 29.00 -17.74
C ALA A 702 -3.18 28.52 -17.08
N TYR A 703 -2.58 27.51 -17.69
CA TYR A 703 -1.28 26.95 -17.31
C TYR A 703 -0.33 27.00 -18.49
N THR A 704 0.96 27.10 -18.18
CA THR A 704 2.01 27.01 -19.19
C THR A 704 3.01 25.94 -18.76
N PHE A 705 3.28 25.03 -19.66
CA PHE A 705 4.21 23.93 -19.44
C PHE A 705 5.31 23.94 -20.49
N SER A 706 6.47 23.43 -20.12
CA SER A 706 7.56 23.07 -21.02
C SER A 706 8.12 21.71 -20.60
N VAL A 707 8.89 21.10 -21.48
CA VAL A 707 9.47 19.77 -21.23
C VAL A 707 10.97 19.86 -21.51
N ARG A 708 11.81 19.28 -20.67
CA ARG A 708 13.23 19.07 -20.92
C ARG A 708 13.57 17.59 -20.85
N ALA A 709 14.50 17.15 -21.67
CA ALA A 709 15.03 15.80 -21.65
C ALA A 709 16.22 15.73 -20.69
N ARG A 710 16.50 14.53 -20.20
CA ARG A 710 17.71 14.18 -19.46
C ARG A 710 18.29 12.87 -19.97
N ASP A 711 19.62 12.75 -19.94
CA ASP A 711 20.35 11.52 -20.22
C ASP A 711 20.73 10.77 -18.95
N ALA A 712 21.43 9.65 -19.12
CA ALA A 712 21.90 8.82 -18.02
C ALA A 712 23.06 9.47 -17.23
N ALA A 713 23.77 10.43 -17.84
CA ALA A 713 24.83 11.18 -17.19
C ALA A 713 24.31 12.33 -16.32
N GLY A 714 23.00 12.65 -16.41
CA GLY A 714 22.38 13.75 -15.68
C GLY A 714 22.41 15.09 -16.41
N ASN A 715 22.90 15.15 -17.68
CA ASN A 715 22.79 16.35 -18.47
C ASN A 715 21.33 16.61 -18.83
N GLN A 716 20.98 17.89 -18.86
CA GLN A 716 19.62 18.33 -19.10
C GLN A 716 19.57 19.19 -20.36
N SER A 717 18.63 18.90 -21.23
CA SER A 717 18.40 19.73 -22.41
C SER A 717 17.92 21.13 -22.04
N PRO A 718 18.02 22.09 -22.93
CA PRO A 718 17.17 23.28 -22.87
C PRO A 718 15.70 22.86 -22.77
N ALA A 719 14.89 23.65 -22.09
CA ALA A 719 13.44 23.41 -22.10
C ALA A 719 12.87 23.61 -23.51
N SER A 720 11.86 22.84 -23.85
CA SER A 720 11.07 23.04 -25.08
C SER A 720 10.47 24.43 -25.13
N SER A 721 9.99 24.84 -26.31
CA SER A 721 9.06 25.95 -26.41
C SER A 721 7.87 25.71 -25.48
N PRO A 722 7.45 26.74 -24.69
CA PRO A 722 6.34 26.58 -23.77
C PRO A 722 5.00 26.42 -24.53
N VAL A 723 4.15 25.52 -24.03
CA VAL A 723 2.77 25.37 -24.46
C VAL A 723 1.84 25.94 -23.40
N SER A 724 0.94 26.82 -23.81
CA SER A 724 -0.08 27.37 -22.94
C SER A 724 -1.41 26.67 -23.20
N VAL A 725 -2.11 26.28 -22.14
CA VAL A 725 -3.38 25.59 -22.19
C VAL A 725 -4.25 26.06 -21.04
N THR A 726 -5.53 26.24 -21.30
CA THR A 726 -6.50 26.56 -20.25
C THR A 726 -7.27 25.29 -19.96
N THR A 727 -7.21 24.81 -18.71
CA THR A 727 -8.05 23.69 -18.27
C THR A 727 -9.50 23.99 -18.57
N THR A 728 -10.24 22.99 -19.01
CA THR A 728 -11.66 23.21 -19.29
C THR A 728 -12.35 23.63 -18.00
N THR A 729 -13.21 24.62 -18.06
CA THR A 729 -14.09 24.95 -16.94
C THR A 729 -14.83 23.67 -16.63
N GLY A 730 -14.59 23.07 -15.47
CA GLY A 730 -14.99 21.72 -15.12
C GLY A 730 -16.47 21.47 -15.39
N GLY A 731 -16.73 20.98 -16.58
CA GLY A 731 -17.96 20.37 -16.98
C GLY A 731 -17.67 18.88 -16.95
N GLY A 732 -18.15 18.18 -15.95
CA GLY A 732 -18.14 16.73 -15.99
C GLY A 732 -18.73 16.31 -17.34
N SER A 733 -18.20 15.26 -17.96
CA SER A 733 -18.81 14.58 -19.11
C SER A 733 -20.18 13.95 -18.72
N GLY A 734 -20.85 14.56 -17.73
CA GLY A 734 -22.16 14.20 -17.24
C GLY A 734 -23.26 14.65 -18.17
N THR A 735 -24.35 13.94 -18.14
CA THR A 735 -25.59 14.26 -18.87
C THR A 735 -26.27 15.52 -18.37
N LEU A 736 -25.83 16.11 -17.24
CA LEU A 736 -26.40 17.33 -16.63
C LEU A 736 -25.37 18.48 -16.60
N ALA A 737 -25.83 19.72 -16.54
CA ALA A 737 -25.04 20.90 -16.22
C ALA A 737 -25.85 21.86 -15.34
N VAL A 738 -25.18 22.62 -14.46
CA VAL A 738 -25.77 23.71 -13.68
C VAL A 738 -25.36 25.02 -14.30
N GLN A 739 -26.34 25.87 -14.56
CA GLN A 739 -26.15 27.24 -14.99
C GLN A 739 -26.63 28.20 -13.89
N GLN A 740 -25.91 29.31 -13.73
CA GLN A 740 -26.16 30.31 -12.71
C GLN A 740 -26.20 31.71 -13.33
N ARG A 741 -27.05 32.57 -12.78
CA ARG A 741 -26.94 34.03 -12.89
C ARG A 741 -26.95 34.65 -11.49
N SER A 742 -26.20 35.73 -11.29
CA SER A 742 -26.17 36.46 -10.03
C SER A 742 -27.31 37.44 -9.91
N GLY A 743 -27.88 37.55 -8.71
CA GLY A 743 -28.92 38.52 -8.36
C GLY A 743 -28.53 39.47 -7.22
N SER A 744 -27.34 39.35 -6.64
CA SER A 744 -26.82 40.16 -5.53
C SER A 744 -25.38 40.60 -5.79
N GLY A 745 -24.94 41.66 -5.08
CA GLY A 745 -23.59 42.16 -5.13
C GLY A 745 -22.65 41.33 -4.25
N VAL A 746 -21.35 41.66 -4.29
CA VAL A 746 -20.30 40.98 -3.50
C VAL A 746 -20.59 41.06 -2.00
N THR A 747 -21.11 42.17 -1.51
CA THR A 747 -21.53 42.33 -0.11
C THR A 747 -23.01 42.72 -0.10
N ASP A 748 -23.84 41.83 0.44
CA ASP A 748 -25.29 42.00 0.53
C ASP A 748 -25.79 41.26 1.79
N ASN A 749 -26.89 41.70 2.39
CA ASN A 749 -27.53 41.00 3.51
C ASN A 749 -28.28 39.73 3.04
N GLN A 750 -28.28 39.46 1.72
CA GLN A 750 -28.90 38.29 1.11
C GLN A 750 -28.05 37.77 -0.03
N ILE A 751 -27.90 36.46 -0.12
CA ILE A 751 -27.45 35.79 -1.32
C ILE A 751 -28.68 35.63 -2.21
N ARG A 752 -28.66 36.25 -3.42
CA ARG A 752 -29.70 36.06 -4.43
C ARG A 752 -29.05 35.46 -5.66
N THR A 753 -29.52 34.29 -6.04
CA THR A 753 -28.98 33.57 -7.22
C THR A 753 -30.09 32.88 -7.97
N GLY A 754 -29.99 32.88 -9.30
CA GLY A 754 -30.83 32.08 -10.18
C GLY A 754 -30.05 30.86 -10.64
N LEU A 755 -30.57 29.67 -10.41
CA LEU A 755 -30.01 28.41 -10.90
C LEU A 755 -30.95 27.73 -11.88
N GLN A 756 -30.39 27.04 -12.87
CA GLN A 756 -31.12 26.09 -13.72
C GLN A 756 -30.25 24.88 -14.04
N ILE A 757 -30.90 23.73 -14.26
CA ILE A 757 -30.22 22.50 -14.68
C ILE A 757 -30.49 22.30 -16.16
N VAL A 758 -29.49 21.93 -16.92
CA VAL A 758 -29.52 21.61 -18.35
C VAL A 758 -29.27 20.14 -18.57
N ASN A 759 -30.09 19.47 -19.35
CA ASN A 759 -29.81 18.12 -19.83
C ASN A 759 -28.96 18.19 -21.10
N ARG A 760 -27.69 17.84 -21.01
CA ARG A 760 -26.75 17.76 -22.14
C ARG A 760 -26.62 16.36 -22.74
N GLY A 761 -27.28 15.37 -22.12
CA GLY A 761 -27.31 14.00 -22.65
C GLY A 761 -28.25 13.83 -23.84
N SER A 762 -28.21 12.65 -24.42
CA SER A 762 -29.07 12.26 -25.56
C SER A 762 -30.38 11.58 -25.12
N THR A 763 -30.60 11.37 -23.81
CA THR A 763 -31.79 10.74 -23.24
C THR A 763 -32.49 11.68 -22.26
N SER A 764 -33.82 11.51 -22.11
CA SER A 764 -34.61 12.27 -21.12
C SER A 764 -34.24 11.86 -19.70
N ILE A 765 -34.13 12.83 -18.79
CA ILE A 765 -33.77 12.64 -17.38
C ILE A 765 -34.96 12.96 -16.50
N GLY A 766 -35.36 12.04 -15.63
CA GLY A 766 -36.35 12.29 -14.59
C GLY A 766 -35.79 13.23 -13.52
N LEU A 767 -36.48 14.32 -13.20
CA LEU A 767 -36.03 15.29 -12.21
C LEU A 767 -36.19 14.79 -10.75
N ASN A 768 -36.97 13.74 -10.53
CA ASN A 768 -37.04 13.08 -9.23
C ASN A 768 -35.68 12.45 -8.91
N GLY A 769 -35.05 12.89 -7.83
CA GLY A 769 -33.69 12.48 -7.47
C GLY A 769 -32.55 13.32 -8.10
N VAL A 770 -32.89 14.37 -8.84
CA VAL A 770 -31.89 15.38 -9.28
C VAL A 770 -31.86 16.53 -8.26
N THR A 771 -30.66 16.87 -7.80
CA THR A 771 -30.44 18.03 -6.92
C THR A 771 -29.30 18.90 -7.43
N ALA A 772 -29.34 20.20 -7.14
CA ALA A 772 -28.25 21.13 -7.39
C ALA A 772 -27.82 21.78 -6.08
N ARG A 773 -26.52 22.07 -5.93
CA ARG A 773 -25.97 22.75 -4.76
C ARG A 773 -25.21 23.99 -5.14
N TYR A 774 -25.46 25.06 -4.40
CA TYR A 774 -24.73 26.33 -4.43
C TYR A 774 -23.97 26.48 -3.11
N TRP A 775 -22.65 26.54 -3.16
CA TRP A 775 -21.73 26.48 -2.02
C TRP A 775 -21.30 27.88 -1.61
N PHE A 776 -21.41 28.21 -0.31
CA PHE A 776 -21.13 29.55 0.22
C PHE A 776 -20.59 29.50 1.66
N THR A 777 -20.04 30.64 2.14
CA THR A 777 -19.60 30.84 3.51
C THR A 777 -20.64 31.63 4.31
N GLY A 778 -20.80 31.29 5.60
CA GLY A 778 -21.70 32.03 6.50
C GLY A 778 -21.09 33.29 7.08
N ASP A 779 -19.80 33.55 6.94
CA ASP A 779 -19.03 34.70 7.47
C ASP A 779 -19.17 34.92 8.98
N ALA A 780 -19.68 33.96 9.70
CA ALA A 780 -19.89 34.06 11.15
C ALA A 780 -19.94 32.65 11.80
N ALA A 781 -19.58 32.57 13.06
CA ALA A 781 -19.69 31.32 13.82
C ALA A 781 -21.16 30.89 13.97
N ASN A 782 -21.54 29.87 13.23
CA ASN A 782 -22.84 29.19 13.32
C ASN A 782 -24.10 30.07 13.09
N PRO A 783 -24.21 30.82 11.97
CA PRO A 783 -25.41 31.63 11.71
C PRO A 783 -26.62 30.71 11.46
N GLY A 784 -27.81 31.13 11.87
CA GLY A 784 -29.07 30.60 11.42
C GLY A 784 -29.36 31.12 10.01
N TYR A 785 -30.05 30.31 9.17
CA TYR A 785 -30.42 30.74 7.83
C TYR A 785 -31.93 30.69 7.61
N GLN A 786 -32.40 31.65 6.77
CA GLN A 786 -33.73 31.67 6.19
C GLN A 786 -33.57 31.56 4.67
N ILE A 787 -34.44 30.78 4.00
CA ILE A 787 -34.38 30.53 2.57
C ILE A 787 -35.76 30.62 1.92
N TRP A 788 -35.79 31.21 0.75
CA TRP A 788 -37.03 31.39 -0.04
C TRP A 788 -36.82 31.05 -1.51
N CYS A 789 -37.84 30.46 -2.12
CA CYS A 789 -38.01 30.45 -3.57
C CYS A 789 -38.79 31.67 -3.98
N ASP A 790 -38.16 32.66 -4.61
CA ASP A 790 -38.85 33.87 -5.06
C ASP A 790 -39.57 33.64 -6.37
N TYR A 791 -39.04 32.74 -7.21
CA TYR A 791 -39.65 32.33 -8.50
C TYR A 791 -39.02 31.01 -8.95
N ALA A 792 -39.84 30.16 -9.59
CA ALA A 792 -39.32 28.98 -10.32
C ALA A 792 -40.21 28.75 -11.56
N VAL A 793 -39.60 28.50 -12.71
CA VAL A 793 -40.31 28.14 -13.94
C VAL A 793 -41.13 26.87 -13.77
N VAL A 794 -40.60 25.91 -13.03
CA VAL A 794 -41.30 24.67 -12.66
C VAL A 794 -42.34 24.86 -11.54
N GLY A 795 -42.44 26.07 -10.98
CA GLY A 795 -43.30 26.42 -9.84
C GLY A 795 -42.56 26.17 -8.49
N CYS A 796 -42.56 27.15 -7.59
CA CYS A 796 -41.91 27.02 -6.27
C CYS A 796 -42.48 25.86 -5.44
N GLY A 797 -43.74 25.48 -5.62
CA GLY A 797 -44.36 24.32 -4.95
C GLY A 797 -43.77 22.96 -5.40
N ASN A 798 -43.05 22.93 -6.51
CA ASN A 798 -42.37 21.76 -7.08
C ASN A 798 -40.86 21.76 -6.81
N VAL A 799 -40.37 22.71 -6.00
CA VAL A 799 -38.95 22.81 -5.60
C VAL A 799 -38.87 22.81 -4.09
N THR A 800 -37.96 21.97 -3.57
CA THR A 800 -37.59 21.99 -2.17
C THR A 800 -36.21 22.64 -2.01
N LEU A 801 -36.13 23.67 -1.18
CA LEU A 801 -34.91 24.38 -0.87
C LEU A 801 -34.51 24.13 0.58
N ARG A 802 -33.25 23.90 0.81
CA ARG A 802 -32.69 23.84 2.17
C ARG A 802 -31.26 24.36 2.21
N VAL A 803 -30.88 24.97 3.33
CA VAL A 803 -29.47 25.25 3.64
C VAL A 803 -28.93 24.12 4.49
N VAL A 804 -27.82 23.54 4.06
CA VAL A 804 -27.12 22.48 4.75
C VAL A 804 -25.75 22.99 5.21
N LYS A 805 -25.48 22.97 6.51
CA LYS A 805 -24.18 23.32 7.08
C LYS A 805 -23.24 22.14 6.95
N LEU A 806 -21.98 22.41 6.63
CA LEU A 806 -20.93 21.41 6.61
C LEU A 806 -20.43 21.12 8.03
N GLY A 807 -20.25 19.86 8.37
CA GLY A 807 -19.63 19.47 9.64
C GLY A 807 -18.17 19.93 9.76
N THR A 808 -17.49 20.05 8.60
CA THR A 808 -16.14 20.61 8.47
C THR A 808 -16.17 21.61 7.31
N PRO A 809 -15.80 22.90 7.54
CA PRO A 809 -15.69 23.89 6.48
C PRO A 809 -14.69 23.45 5.40
N ARG A 810 -14.98 23.82 4.15
CA ARG A 810 -14.13 23.60 2.97
C ARG A 810 -13.67 24.96 2.41
N PRO A 811 -12.67 25.01 1.54
CA PRO A 811 -12.24 26.27 0.93
C PRO A 811 -13.39 26.99 0.21
N GLY A 812 -13.78 28.18 0.71
CA GLY A 812 -14.89 28.97 0.19
C GLY A 812 -16.30 28.42 0.48
N ALA A 813 -16.45 27.47 1.42
CA ALA A 813 -17.77 26.97 1.80
C ALA A 813 -17.81 26.38 3.22
N ASP A 814 -18.70 26.86 4.05
CA ASP A 814 -19.12 26.22 5.31
C ASP A 814 -20.57 25.72 5.25
N ALA A 815 -21.28 26.07 4.17
CA ALA A 815 -22.65 25.67 3.90
C ALA A 815 -22.93 25.57 2.39
N TYR A 816 -24.06 24.95 2.05
CA TYR A 816 -24.61 25.02 0.69
C TYR A 816 -26.13 25.11 0.70
N VAL A 817 -26.68 25.76 -0.33
CA VAL A 817 -28.09 25.64 -0.67
C VAL A 817 -28.28 24.40 -1.52
N GLU A 818 -29.21 23.54 -1.15
CA GLU A 818 -29.64 22.40 -1.98
C GLU A 818 -31.02 22.70 -2.59
N VAL A 819 -31.09 22.52 -3.90
CA VAL A 819 -32.32 22.62 -4.70
C VAL A 819 -32.72 21.21 -5.14
N ALA A 820 -33.86 20.72 -4.74
CA ALA A 820 -34.41 19.43 -5.17
C ALA A 820 -35.76 19.62 -5.88
N PHE A 821 -36.08 18.74 -6.82
CA PHE A 821 -37.31 18.80 -7.63
C PHE A 821 -38.28 17.69 -7.25
N ALA A 822 -39.55 18.01 -7.08
CA ALA A 822 -40.59 17.05 -6.72
C ALA A 822 -40.93 16.04 -7.83
N GLY A 823 -40.54 16.32 -9.08
CA GLY A 823 -40.76 15.46 -10.24
C GLY A 823 -40.60 16.25 -11.56
N GLY A 824 -40.99 15.63 -12.65
CA GLY A 824 -40.85 16.16 -14.01
C GLY A 824 -39.81 15.41 -14.83
N THR A 825 -39.69 15.72 -16.11
CA THR A 825 -38.75 15.09 -17.04
C THR A 825 -38.07 16.18 -17.85
N LEU A 826 -36.76 16.13 -17.94
CA LEU A 826 -35.93 17.05 -18.69
C LEU A 826 -35.48 16.38 -20.00
N ALA A 827 -36.04 16.78 -21.13
CA ALA A 827 -35.71 16.25 -22.46
C ALA A 827 -34.24 16.59 -22.82
N PRO A 828 -33.63 15.89 -23.78
CA PRO A 828 -32.31 16.25 -24.29
C PRO A 828 -32.25 17.72 -24.77
N GLY A 829 -31.22 18.45 -24.34
CA GLY A 829 -31.04 19.88 -24.62
C GLY A 829 -31.95 20.84 -23.85
N ALA A 830 -32.93 20.35 -23.09
CA ALA A 830 -33.83 21.19 -22.33
C ALA A 830 -33.23 21.63 -20.97
N THR A 831 -33.82 22.72 -20.40
CA THR A 831 -33.49 23.22 -19.07
C THR A 831 -34.70 23.16 -18.15
N THR A 832 -34.44 23.12 -16.82
CA THR A 832 -35.50 23.27 -15.81
C THR A 832 -36.16 24.66 -15.84
N GLY A 833 -35.54 25.58 -16.57
CA GLY A 833 -35.80 27.00 -16.38
C GLY A 833 -35.26 27.48 -15.03
N GLU A 834 -35.36 28.78 -14.80
CA GLU A 834 -34.82 29.44 -13.61
C GLU A 834 -35.53 29.02 -12.34
N VAL A 835 -34.73 28.79 -11.28
CA VAL A 835 -35.14 28.78 -9.87
C VAL A 835 -34.44 29.94 -9.19
N GLN A 836 -35.17 31.01 -8.79
CA GLN A 836 -34.64 32.16 -8.05
C GLN A 836 -34.65 31.85 -6.55
N ILE A 837 -33.48 31.91 -5.99
CA ILE A 837 -33.22 31.54 -4.59
C ILE A 837 -32.75 32.79 -3.86
N ARG A 838 -33.25 32.94 -2.64
CA ARG A 838 -32.82 33.96 -1.72
C ARG A 838 -32.52 33.35 -0.37
N VAL A 839 -31.31 33.65 0.13
CA VAL A 839 -30.86 33.22 1.47
C VAL A 839 -30.50 34.45 2.27
N ALA A 840 -30.90 34.49 3.56
CA ALA A 840 -30.48 35.49 4.51
C ALA A 840 -30.01 34.83 5.81
N LYS A 841 -29.10 35.49 6.53
CA LYS A 841 -28.79 35.07 7.90
C LYS A 841 -29.98 35.44 8.81
N ALA A 842 -30.16 34.72 9.89
CA ALA A 842 -31.30 34.96 10.81
C ALA A 842 -31.28 36.35 11.45
N ASP A 843 -30.12 36.96 11.58
CA ASP A 843 -29.89 38.29 12.11
C ASP A 843 -29.76 39.37 11.00
N TRP A 844 -29.95 38.99 9.73
CA TRP A 844 -29.83 39.86 8.56
C TRP A 844 -28.47 40.54 8.41
N SER A 845 -27.41 40.04 9.07
CA SER A 845 -26.05 40.52 8.82
C SER A 845 -25.60 40.21 7.38
N PRO A 846 -24.72 41.03 6.79
CA PRO A 846 -24.30 40.86 5.41
C PRO A 846 -23.45 39.62 5.20
N PHE A 847 -23.51 39.07 4.00
CA PHE A 847 -22.56 38.08 3.46
C PHE A 847 -21.42 38.79 2.73
N ASN A 848 -20.23 38.21 2.78
CA ASN A 848 -19.13 38.55 1.89
C ASN A 848 -19.02 37.42 0.83
N GLN A 849 -19.62 37.60 -0.32
CA GLN A 849 -19.66 36.56 -1.36
C GLN A 849 -18.35 36.47 -2.17
N ALA A 850 -17.35 37.33 -1.88
CA ALA A 850 -16.06 37.30 -2.63
C ALA A 850 -15.31 36.00 -2.44
N ASP A 851 -15.45 35.36 -1.27
CA ASP A 851 -14.81 34.11 -0.88
C ASP A 851 -15.75 32.89 -0.99
N ASP A 852 -16.99 33.07 -1.46
CA ASP A 852 -17.92 31.98 -1.70
C ASP A 852 -17.51 31.14 -2.90
N TYR A 853 -17.42 29.82 -2.72
CA TYR A 853 -16.99 28.88 -3.75
C TYR A 853 -17.82 28.95 -5.04
N SER A 854 -19.15 29.10 -4.93
CA SER A 854 -20.06 29.16 -6.07
C SER A 854 -20.37 30.60 -6.56
N TYR A 855 -19.84 31.65 -5.93
CA TYR A 855 -20.15 33.03 -6.35
C TYR A 855 -19.49 33.39 -7.69
N ARG A 856 -20.29 34.02 -8.57
CA ARG A 856 -19.85 34.60 -9.86
C ARG A 856 -20.72 35.79 -10.22
N THR A 857 -20.14 36.80 -10.84
CA THR A 857 -20.84 38.00 -11.28
C THR A 857 -21.36 37.83 -12.72
N ALA A 858 -22.31 36.95 -12.94
CA ALA A 858 -22.88 36.69 -14.26
C ALA A 858 -24.29 37.28 -14.35
N ALA A 859 -24.52 38.19 -15.28
CA ALA A 859 -25.84 38.79 -15.51
C ALA A 859 -26.80 37.87 -16.28
N SER A 860 -26.29 36.90 -17.02
CA SER A 860 -27.03 35.88 -17.77
C SER A 860 -26.64 34.49 -17.34
N PHE A 861 -27.48 33.49 -17.63
CA PHE A 861 -27.17 32.10 -17.32
C PHE A 861 -25.93 31.64 -18.05
N THR A 862 -24.94 31.22 -17.25
CA THR A 862 -23.69 30.63 -17.72
C THR A 862 -23.41 29.37 -16.91
N ASP A 863 -22.71 28.42 -17.51
CA ASP A 863 -22.28 27.20 -16.85
C ASP A 863 -21.41 27.52 -15.63
N LEU A 864 -21.76 26.94 -14.52
CA LEU A 864 -21.04 27.12 -13.23
C LEU A 864 -20.57 25.79 -12.70
N ALA A 865 -19.30 25.48 -12.91
CA ALA A 865 -18.70 24.24 -12.43
C ALA A 865 -18.48 24.20 -10.92
N THR A 866 -18.48 25.34 -10.24
CA THR A 866 -18.43 25.47 -8.78
C THR A 866 -19.82 25.40 -8.11
N ALA A 867 -20.91 25.25 -8.89
CA ALA A 867 -22.18 24.72 -8.40
C ALA A 867 -22.33 23.28 -8.91
N THR A 868 -22.77 22.40 -8.05
CA THR A 868 -22.78 20.95 -8.34
C THR A 868 -24.19 20.44 -8.57
N ALA A 869 -24.35 19.45 -9.47
CA ALA A 869 -25.59 18.68 -9.62
C ALA A 869 -25.36 17.21 -9.35
N TYR A 870 -26.37 16.59 -8.77
CA TYR A 870 -26.37 15.17 -8.41
C TYR A 870 -27.59 14.50 -9.04
N GLN A 871 -27.41 13.25 -9.45
CA GLN A 871 -28.47 12.37 -9.89
C GLN A 871 -28.49 11.13 -8.98
N SER A 872 -29.59 10.95 -8.25
CA SER A 872 -29.73 9.88 -7.26
C SER A 872 -28.56 9.85 -6.23
N GLY A 873 -28.10 11.05 -5.80
CA GLY A 873 -27.01 11.21 -4.84
C GLY A 873 -25.60 11.15 -5.42
N THR A 874 -25.43 10.75 -6.70
CA THR A 874 -24.14 10.71 -7.38
C THR A 874 -23.86 12.05 -8.06
N LEU A 875 -22.64 12.58 -7.90
CA LEU A 875 -22.20 13.82 -8.55
C LEU A 875 -22.24 13.66 -10.07
N ALA A 876 -23.07 14.46 -10.74
CA ALA A 876 -23.29 14.43 -12.18
C ALA A 876 -22.75 15.66 -12.91
N TRP A 877 -22.44 16.74 -12.18
CA TRP A 877 -21.89 17.99 -12.69
C TRP A 877 -21.16 18.77 -11.63
N GLY A 878 -20.11 19.47 -12.05
CA GLY A 878 -19.35 20.40 -11.24
C GLY A 878 -18.31 19.74 -10.34
N THR A 879 -17.70 20.56 -9.52
CA THR A 879 -16.69 20.13 -8.53
C THR A 879 -17.11 20.64 -7.16
N GLU A 880 -17.06 19.80 -6.15
CA GLU A 880 -17.26 20.22 -4.77
C GLU A 880 -16.05 21.02 -4.25
N PRO A 881 -16.24 21.98 -3.34
CA PRO A 881 -15.15 22.75 -2.75
C PRO A 881 -14.18 21.89 -1.94
#